data_982389781b8fa33ccf8afec528c97830
#
_entry.id   982389781b8fa33ccf8afec528c97830
#
_cell.length_a   1.000
_cell.length_b   1.000
_cell.length_c   1.000
_cell.angle_alpha   90.00
_cell.angle_beta   90.00
_cell.angle_gamma   90.00
#
_symmetry.space_group_name_H-M   'P 1'
#
loop_
_entity.id
_entity.type
_entity.pdbx_description
1 polymer ?
#
loop_
_entity_poly.entity_id
_entity_poly.type
_entity_poly.pdbx_seq_one_letter_code
_entity_poly.pdbx_strand_id
1 'polypeptide(L)'
;MKNSITLVFLMLSSIVFAQNTGDTLVVPTFNYTQTHGAPWDGTIRDTMIDFPDNPDLTYHKILMAYNMRCKDGLVSVPGATNMGCGEWDYSCNTYITDSSKVDSVLSFTNSHYISAFSGTTFDYVEDPLYNYYQYLQKEVQIDNTNSETLSTVGAGSLALSHVLATDNYSGKSQYLYTQAELSAAGVTSGNIDAILVNVSSGNADANYLKIRMKQTDKTALSSSDPDLDGFTEVYFHGDALVPGTYRAQFHTPFTWDGTSNIIVEFSFTKHTPDDALEIEGEPTTNVSGIYTTNGYSLDAVNGEIDITTDDFSSISDEITVSFWSYGNEEIQPINNSIISGKDANNRRQLNLHLPWGDSNIYFDCGNDGSGYDRINKSATPDEYKGSWCQWAVTKNTTTGDMKIYRNGELWHTGTGKTRLIDIQKLILGSIGTKTRYYFGKMDEFRFWDKELDQQTIQNWMYKPVDATHPDYAHLVAYYKMDEGTGTLISDASGNNGTGTITDFLYWIHERGDQLNRGFVEAEERPNITFAQGDYDLTITDQTITDSVMLTPNIVREYEIVPRYGTMLNDSIAEASVNEYWEARYEYIFDPEGNVIDSIENVATGSITIAELTYYKRYPSKFELMSFVTPYGIYLNLGDNGKTWLFDVTDYAPVLKGRKRMTIERGGQWQEDMDIKFLYIVGTPARDVIDVQQIWKVSSSSYTSIQNERAYETRDVLMPAEGEAFKIRSVITGHGQQGEFSPRHHTLNLNEGDIEFDWVVWNECSTIPIYPQGGTWIYDRAGWCPGNPSNIHDFDITAYVTPGQTTSIDYNVTYANGTSNYVVNNQLMAYGLPNFNLDAAVVRILKPNTDDASEIRFNPACTFPEVVIQNTGATTLTSLDIEYSVEGGDPENYTWVGSLAFMKSDTVTLPVDELSFWIGTADRFTVTISNPNGQDDEYSFNNSYTTSFGDIHVYADGQILTVQLKTNNYGHQSSYILYKDDGTVYYERDNCDNNTLYNDPFYLNPGCYKLQ
;
A
#
# COMPACT_ATOMS: atom_id res chain seq x y z
N MET A 1 -15.44 -46.61 40.31
CA MET A 1 -14.16 -46.28 41.00
C MET A 1 -13.65 -45.00 40.41
N LYS A 2 -13.83 -43.90 41.11
CA LYS A 2 -13.34 -42.53 40.74
C LYS A 2 -11.94 -42.42 41.30
N ASN A 3 -10.95 -42.27 40.43
CA ASN A 3 -9.60 -41.86 40.86
C ASN A 3 -9.49 -40.34 40.85
N SER A 4 -9.52 -39.76 42.01
CA SER A 4 -9.13 -38.34 42.24
C SER A 4 -7.62 -38.25 42.17
N ILE A 5 -7.09 -37.51 41.20
CA ILE A 5 -5.69 -37.10 41.17
C ILE A 5 -5.62 -35.80 41.99
N THR A 6 -5.02 -35.89 43.15
CA THR A 6 -4.68 -34.74 43.99
C THR A 6 -3.43 -34.09 43.42
N LEU A 7 -3.57 -32.87 42.87
CA LEU A 7 -2.46 -32.05 42.45
C LEU A 7 -1.83 -31.43 43.69
N VAL A 8 -0.64 -31.90 44.08
CA VAL A 8 0.16 -31.32 45.15
C VAL A 8 0.86 -30.08 44.56
N PHE A 9 0.37 -28.91 44.90
CA PHE A 9 1.11 -27.66 44.75
C PHE A 9 2.28 -27.67 45.73
N LEU A 10 3.50 -27.90 45.27
CA LEU A 10 4.71 -27.53 45.98
C LEU A 10 4.82 -26.00 45.96
N MET A 11 4.41 -25.34 47.02
CA MET A 11 4.86 -23.98 47.31
C MET A 11 6.36 -24.10 47.67
N LEU A 12 7.23 -23.78 46.73
CA LEU A 12 8.58 -23.38 47.02
C LEU A 12 8.48 -22.01 47.72
N SER A 13 8.54 -22.02 49.06
CA SER A 13 8.88 -20.82 49.81
C SER A 13 10.28 -20.41 49.40
N SER A 14 10.39 -19.34 48.62
CA SER A 14 11.66 -18.65 48.41
C SER A 14 12.16 -18.19 49.78
N ILE A 15 13.17 -18.88 50.28
CA ILE A 15 13.98 -18.35 51.38
C ILE A 15 14.73 -17.19 50.76
N VAL A 16 14.33 -15.97 51.10
CA VAL A 16 15.07 -14.75 50.75
C VAL A 16 16.32 -14.77 51.64
N PHE A 17 17.44 -15.28 51.13
CA PHE A 17 18.74 -14.96 51.68
C PHE A 17 18.99 -13.48 51.40
N ALA A 18 19.44 -12.74 52.38
CA ALA A 18 19.98 -11.41 52.18
C ALA A 18 21.14 -11.54 51.21
N GLN A 19 21.00 -10.92 50.02
CA GLN A 19 22.04 -10.94 48.98
C GLN A 19 23.07 -9.88 49.33
N ASN A 20 24.34 -10.27 49.32
CA ASN A 20 25.45 -9.37 49.58
C ASN A 20 26.00 -8.79 48.29
N THR A 21 26.66 -7.64 48.39
CA THR A 21 27.43 -7.07 47.29
C THR A 21 28.41 -8.13 46.74
N GLY A 22 28.43 -8.29 45.43
CA GLY A 22 29.21 -9.30 44.69
C GLY A 22 28.43 -10.60 44.39
N ASP A 23 27.30 -10.86 45.04
CA ASP A 23 26.45 -12.02 44.72
C ASP A 23 25.87 -11.89 43.33
N THR A 24 25.76 -13.02 42.62
CA THR A 24 25.20 -13.06 41.26
C THR A 24 23.83 -13.75 41.24
N LEU A 25 22.78 -13.05 40.84
CA LEU A 25 21.48 -13.61 40.53
C LEU A 25 21.44 -14.09 39.08
N VAL A 26 21.14 -15.36 38.85
CA VAL A 26 21.00 -15.93 37.52
C VAL A 26 19.53 -16.02 37.14
N VAL A 27 19.15 -15.33 36.07
CA VAL A 27 17.80 -15.38 35.50
C VAL A 27 17.87 -16.18 34.20
N PRO A 28 17.42 -17.45 34.19
CA PRO A 28 17.36 -18.26 32.98
C PRO A 28 16.19 -17.80 32.11
N THR A 29 16.39 -17.74 30.79
CA THR A 29 15.35 -17.33 29.83
C THR A 29 15.04 -18.43 28.83
N PHE A 30 15.92 -18.68 27.88
CA PHE A 30 15.81 -19.77 26.91
C PHE A 30 16.87 -20.83 27.18
N ASN A 31 16.57 -22.08 26.86
CA ASN A 31 17.53 -23.17 26.90
C ASN A 31 17.54 -23.92 25.56
N TYR A 32 18.49 -24.80 25.34
CA TYR A 32 18.68 -25.52 24.09
C TYR A 32 17.41 -26.27 23.65
N THR A 33 16.67 -26.86 24.55
CA THR A 33 15.45 -27.63 24.19
C THR A 33 14.30 -26.73 23.75
N GLN A 34 14.18 -25.55 24.33
CA GLN A 34 13.16 -24.57 23.94
C GLN A 34 13.49 -23.88 22.62
N THR A 35 14.77 -23.79 22.27
CA THR A 35 15.24 -23.15 21.08
C THR A 35 15.49 -24.13 19.92
N HIS A 36 15.34 -25.44 20.17
CA HIS A 36 15.56 -26.49 19.20
C HIS A 36 14.48 -26.49 18.09
N GLY A 37 14.92 -26.36 16.91
CA GLY A 37 14.30 -26.66 15.63
C GLY A 37 12.81 -26.45 15.43
N ALA A 38 12.36 -25.25 15.07
CA ALA A 38 11.17 -25.11 14.25
C ALA A 38 11.62 -24.82 12.82
N PRO A 39 11.35 -25.68 11.84
CA PRO A 39 11.73 -25.41 10.46
C PRO A 39 10.76 -24.42 9.82
N TRP A 40 11.25 -23.47 9.04
CA TRP A 40 10.60 -22.74 7.95
C TRP A 40 9.33 -21.92 8.24
N ASP A 41 8.76 -21.95 9.45
CA ASP A 41 7.49 -21.29 9.74
C ASP A 41 7.62 -19.85 10.26
N GLY A 42 8.85 -19.32 10.33
CA GLY A 42 9.10 -17.95 10.80
C GLY A 42 8.67 -17.71 12.23
N THR A 43 8.49 -18.75 13.04
CA THR A 43 8.08 -18.60 14.43
C THR A 43 9.11 -17.83 15.22
N ILE A 44 8.66 -16.75 15.81
CA ILE A 44 9.42 -15.92 16.74
C ILE A 44 9.50 -16.68 18.05
N ARG A 45 10.70 -16.88 18.58
CA ARG A 45 10.89 -17.40 19.94
C ARG A 45 10.56 -16.32 20.94
N ASP A 46 9.60 -16.58 21.78
CA ASP A 46 8.91 -15.59 22.59
C ASP A 46 8.52 -16.19 23.93
N THR A 47 8.85 -15.49 25.02
CA THR A 47 8.49 -15.91 26.36
C THR A 47 8.36 -14.73 27.31
N MET A 48 7.58 -14.91 28.37
CA MET A 48 7.50 -13.95 29.46
C MET A 48 8.55 -14.29 30.51
N ILE A 49 9.40 -13.33 30.85
CA ILE A 49 10.45 -13.44 31.85
C ILE A 49 10.12 -12.55 33.06
N ASP A 50 10.28 -13.09 34.23
CA ASP A 50 10.20 -12.34 35.50
C ASP A 50 11.62 -11.94 35.92
N PHE A 51 12.02 -10.72 35.56
CA PHE A 51 13.31 -10.14 35.97
C PHE A 51 13.25 -9.65 37.41
N PRO A 52 14.40 -9.58 38.12
CA PRO A 52 14.46 -9.04 39.49
C PRO A 52 13.86 -7.62 39.54
N ASP A 53 13.00 -7.38 40.54
CA ASP A 53 12.33 -6.09 40.75
C ASP A 53 12.22 -5.78 42.24
N ASN A 54 13.30 -6.09 42.99
CA ASN A 54 13.40 -5.76 44.41
C ASN A 54 13.95 -4.34 44.57
N PRO A 55 13.18 -3.37 45.07
CA PRO A 55 13.63 -1.98 45.22
C PRO A 55 14.79 -1.79 46.20
N ASP A 56 15.05 -2.78 47.09
CA ASP A 56 16.15 -2.73 48.04
C ASP A 56 17.50 -3.22 47.49
N LEU A 57 17.50 -3.69 46.23
CA LEU A 57 18.70 -4.18 45.53
C LEU A 57 19.08 -3.31 44.36
N THR A 58 20.34 -2.95 44.29
CA THR A 58 20.98 -2.35 43.15
C THR A 58 21.92 -3.35 42.48
N TYR A 59 22.15 -3.20 41.17
CA TYR A 59 23.02 -4.10 40.45
C TYR A 59 24.19 -3.31 39.85
N HIS A 60 25.38 -3.70 40.27
CA HIS A 60 26.62 -3.15 39.79
C HIS A 60 26.72 -3.36 38.25
N LYS A 61 26.33 -4.56 37.80
CA LYS A 61 26.41 -4.95 36.40
C LYS A 61 25.33 -5.97 36.08
N ILE A 62 24.80 -5.91 34.83
CA ILE A 62 23.88 -6.91 34.28
C ILE A 62 24.50 -7.44 32.99
N LEU A 63 24.85 -8.73 32.97
CA LEU A 63 25.39 -9.40 31.79
C LEU A 63 24.37 -10.34 31.21
N MET A 64 24.28 -10.37 29.87
CA MET A 64 23.57 -11.41 29.15
C MET A 64 24.57 -12.43 28.63
N ALA A 65 24.56 -13.64 29.21
CA ALA A 65 25.32 -14.77 28.72
C ALA A 65 24.55 -15.44 27.59
N TYR A 66 24.93 -15.15 26.36
CA TYR A 66 24.32 -15.66 25.13
C TYR A 66 25.12 -16.83 24.65
N ASN A 67 24.67 -18.05 24.95
CA ASN A 67 25.31 -19.27 24.48
C ASN A 67 24.60 -19.83 23.26
N MET A 68 25.37 -20.16 22.22
CA MET A 68 24.90 -20.76 20.99
C MET A 68 25.73 -21.99 20.62
N ARG A 69 25.05 -23.06 20.21
CA ARG A 69 25.65 -24.23 19.60
C ARG A 69 24.95 -24.59 18.30
N CYS A 70 25.62 -25.38 17.47
CA CYS A 70 24.95 -26.01 16.34
C CYS A 70 23.90 -27.02 16.85
N LYS A 71 22.83 -27.22 16.10
CA LYS A 71 21.74 -28.14 16.45
C LYS A 71 22.29 -29.50 16.90
N ASP A 72 21.90 -29.92 18.10
CA ASP A 72 22.35 -31.18 18.73
C ASP A 72 23.87 -31.33 18.86
N GLY A 73 24.64 -30.26 18.75
CA GLY A 73 26.11 -30.31 18.70
C GLY A 73 26.67 -30.90 17.40
N LEU A 74 25.84 -31.11 16.38
CA LEU A 74 26.25 -31.74 15.12
C LEU A 74 26.87 -30.71 14.16
N VAL A 75 27.62 -31.24 13.18
CA VAL A 75 28.31 -30.46 12.13
C VAL A 75 27.65 -30.67 10.78
N SER A 76 27.25 -29.59 10.16
CA SER A 76 26.70 -29.59 8.79
C SER A 76 27.80 -29.81 7.75
N VAL A 77 27.52 -30.60 6.71
CA VAL A 77 28.46 -30.89 5.61
C VAL A 77 27.76 -30.76 4.26
N PRO A 78 28.48 -30.57 3.15
CA PRO A 78 27.89 -30.57 1.82
C PRO A 78 27.03 -31.84 1.58
N GLY A 79 25.80 -31.68 1.16
CA GLY A 79 24.82 -32.75 0.99
C GLY A 79 24.03 -33.12 2.25
N ALA A 80 24.41 -32.58 3.43
CA ALA A 80 23.66 -32.64 4.68
C ALA A 80 23.74 -31.30 5.44
N THR A 81 23.37 -30.23 4.76
CA THR A 81 23.54 -28.84 5.20
C THR A 81 22.69 -28.45 6.40
N ASN A 82 21.75 -29.31 6.79
CA ASN A 82 20.79 -29.07 7.89
C ASN A 82 21.02 -29.99 9.10
N MET A 83 22.17 -30.62 9.22
CA MET A 83 22.46 -31.48 10.38
C MET A 83 22.82 -30.70 11.63
N GLY A 84 23.64 -29.69 11.49
CA GLY A 84 24.13 -28.83 12.55
C GLY A 84 23.69 -27.38 12.35
N CYS A 85 24.61 -26.41 12.42
CA CYS A 85 24.32 -25.00 12.13
C CYS A 85 23.86 -24.82 10.69
N GLY A 86 23.04 -23.78 10.43
CA GLY A 86 22.49 -23.45 9.13
C GLY A 86 23.55 -23.17 8.07
N GLU A 87 23.28 -23.55 6.80
CA GLU A 87 24.20 -23.32 5.69
C GLU A 87 24.53 -21.82 5.51
N TRP A 88 23.54 -20.95 5.74
CA TRP A 88 23.63 -19.52 5.52
C TRP A 88 23.62 -18.74 6.84
N ASP A 89 24.13 -17.53 6.78
CA ASP A 89 24.09 -16.55 7.83
C ASP A 89 22.71 -15.88 7.93
N TYR A 90 22.21 -15.65 9.14
CA TYR A 90 20.92 -15.04 9.40
C TYR A 90 20.99 -14.06 10.58
N SER A 91 20.29 -12.94 10.45
CA SER A 91 20.08 -12.05 11.60
C SER A 91 19.37 -12.80 12.74
N CYS A 92 19.86 -12.63 13.97
CA CYS A 92 19.34 -13.29 15.17
C CYS A 92 19.36 -12.30 16.33
N ASN A 93 18.34 -11.43 16.40
CA ASN A 93 18.32 -10.29 17.32
C ASN A 93 17.50 -10.58 18.56
N THR A 94 17.95 -10.08 19.71
CA THR A 94 17.31 -10.26 21.01
C THR A 94 16.64 -8.97 21.44
N TYR A 95 15.35 -9.06 21.81
CA TYR A 95 14.51 -7.93 22.17
C TYR A 95 13.82 -8.11 23.51
N ILE A 96 13.63 -6.99 24.22
CA ILE A 96 12.71 -6.86 25.34
C ILE A 96 11.58 -5.91 24.95
N THR A 97 10.34 -6.31 25.19
CA THR A 97 9.17 -5.45 25.00
C THR A 97 8.66 -4.94 26.34
N ASP A 98 8.58 -3.63 26.47
CA ASP A 98 8.01 -2.95 27.63
C ASP A 98 6.67 -2.31 27.27
N SER A 99 5.57 -2.89 27.77
CA SER A 99 4.22 -2.38 27.51
C SER A 99 3.88 -1.08 28.27
N SER A 100 4.72 -0.66 29.21
CA SER A 100 4.56 0.63 29.92
C SER A 100 5.13 1.81 29.12
N LYS A 101 5.95 1.52 28.10
CA LYS A 101 6.54 2.52 27.20
C LYS A 101 5.94 2.38 25.78
N VAL A 102 5.79 3.48 25.10
CA VAL A 102 5.21 3.53 23.75
C VAL A 102 6.23 4.05 22.76
N ASP A 103 6.41 3.30 21.70
CA ASP A 103 7.14 3.72 20.51
C ASP A 103 6.16 4.06 19.38
N SER A 104 6.62 4.80 18.37
CA SER A 104 5.81 5.19 17.22
C SER A 104 6.59 5.04 15.93
N VAL A 105 5.85 4.78 14.86
CA VAL A 105 6.39 4.84 13.49
C VAL A 105 5.58 5.81 12.68
N LEU A 106 6.27 6.62 11.92
CA LEU A 106 5.68 7.54 10.98
C LEU A 106 4.95 6.76 9.87
N SER A 107 3.76 7.21 9.52
CA SER A 107 3.00 6.75 8.37
C SER A 107 2.60 7.95 7.52
N PHE A 108 2.70 7.77 6.21
CA PHE A 108 2.30 8.79 5.23
C PHE A 108 1.08 8.34 4.46
N THR A 109 0.22 9.29 4.11
CA THR A 109 -0.87 9.11 3.16
C THR A 109 -1.13 10.43 2.44
N ASN A 110 -1.88 10.39 1.32
CA ASN A 110 -2.25 11.62 0.64
C ASN A 110 -3.18 12.46 1.52
N SER A 111 -2.90 13.76 1.65
CA SER A 111 -3.68 14.66 2.50
C SER A 111 -5.06 14.97 1.91
N HIS A 112 -5.17 15.04 0.60
CA HIS A 112 -6.38 15.38 -0.11
C HIS A 112 -6.63 14.39 -1.24
N TYR A 113 -7.88 14.19 -1.54
CA TYR A 113 -8.32 13.44 -2.72
C TYR A 113 -9.16 14.35 -3.60
N ILE A 114 -8.80 14.46 -4.87
CA ILE A 114 -9.52 15.25 -5.88
C ILE A 114 -9.86 14.31 -7.03
N SER A 115 -11.17 14.13 -7.29
CA SER A 115 -11.63 13.23 -8.34
C SER A 115 -11.20 13.73 -9.73
N ALA A 116 -10.82 12.78 -10.59
CA ALA A 116 -10.40 13.06 -11.97
C ALA A 116 -9.21 14.03 -12.14
N PHE A 117 -8.46 14.30 -11.07
CA PHE A 117 -7.30 15.20 -11.08
C PHE A 117 -6.03 14.43 -10.71
N SER A 118 -4.94 14.67 -11.46
CA SER A 118 -3.65 14.00 -11.26
C SER A 118 -2.49 14.96 -10.99
N GLY A 119 -2.76 16.26 -10.93
CA GLY A 119 -1.77 17.29 -10.63
C GLY A 119 -1.40 17.35 -9.15
N THR A 120 -0.52 18.28 -8.80
CA THR A 120 -0.11 18.53 -7.41
C THR A 120 -0.79 19.77 -6.82
N THR A 121 -1.27 20.68 -7.67
CA THR A 121 -1.99 21.89 -7.27
C THR A 121 -3.26 22.00 -8.09
N PHE A 122 -4.39 22.12 -7.44
CA PHE A 122 -5.72 22.23 -8.03
C PHE A 122 -6.25 23.64 -7.84
N ASP A 123 -6.27 24.40 -8.92
CA ASP A 123 -6.87 25.74 -8.95
C ASP A 123 -8.34 25.61 -9.31
N TYR A 124 -9.23 26.17 -8.47
CA TYR A 124 -10.66 25.90 -8.58
C TYR A 124 -11.51 27.14 -8.53
N VAL A 125 -12.77 26.99 -8.96
CA VAL A 125 -13.87 27.90 -8.73
C VAL A 125 -14.97 27.19 -7.94
N GLU A 126 -15.67 27.93 -7.09
CA GLU A 126 -16.77 27.43 -6.23
C GLU A 126 -18.10 27.39 -6.97
N ASP A 127 -18.32 28.32 -7.88
CA ASP A 127 -19.54 28.40 -8.69
C ASP A 127 -19.48 27.40 -9.85
N PRO A 128 -20.62 26.74 -10.20
CA PRO A 128 -20.67 25.82 -11.33
C PRO A 128 -20.24 26.45 -12.66
N LEU A 129 -19.42 25.73 -13.42
CA LEU A 129 -19.03 26.10 -14.77
C LEU A 129 -19.92 25.40 -15.80
N TYR A 130 -20.11 26.03 -16.95
CA TYR A 130 -20.99 25.54 -18.00
C TYR A 130 -20.29 25.59 -19.36
N ASN A 131 -20.69 24.69 -20.26
CA ASN A 131 -20.55 24.90 -21.69
C ASN A 131 -21.90 25.37 -22.24
N TYR A 132 -21.90 26.27 -23.16
CA TYR A 132 -23.07 26.88 -23.76
C TYR A 132 -23.19 26.42 -25.21
N TYR A 133 -24.40 26.04 -25.63
CA TYR A 133 -24.69 25.58 -26.97
C TYR A 133 -25.74 26.49 -27.56
N GLN A 134 -25.42 27.15 -28.66
CA GLN A 134 -26.35 28.00 -29.35
C GLN A 134 -27.08 27.22 -30.48
N TYR A 135 -28.37 27.27 -30.45
CA TYR A 135 -29.23 26.68 -31.50
C TYR A 135 -30.02 27.77 -32.17
N LEU A 136 -30.28 27.61 -33.50
CA LEU A 136 -31.08 28.52 -34.29
C LEU A 136 -32.48 27.95 -34.42
N GLN A 137 -33.42 28.43 -33.62
CA GLN A 137 -34.84 28.24 -33.88
C GLN A 137 -35.26 29.12 -35.03
N LYS A 138 -36.27 28.66 -35.80
CA LYS A 138 -36.72 29.35 -36.98
C LYS A 138 -38.20 29.70 -36.82
N GLU A 139 -38.49 30.96 -36.59
CA GLU A 139 -39.85 31.50 -36.63
C GLU A 139 -40.23 31.68 -38.12
N VAL A 140 -41.35 31.07 -38.49
CA VAL A 140 -41.85 31.12 -39.87
C VAL A 140 -43.16 31.88 -39.93
N GLN A 141 -43.16 33.05 -40.57
CA GLN A 141 -44.35 33.86 -40.79
C GLN A 141 -44.77 33.66 -42.23
N ILE A 142 -46.09 33.36 -42.46
CA ILE A 142 -46.71 33.34 -43.76
C ILE A 142 -47.10 34.75 -44.11
N ASP A 143 -46.49 35.39 -45.07
CA ASP A 143 -46.83 36.74 -45.52
C ASP A 143 -47.98 36.69 -46.55
N ASN A 144 -47.97 35.64 -47.40
CA ASN A 144 -49.04 35.42 -48.37
C ASN A 144 -49.17 33.93 -48.72
N THR A 145 -50.34 33.44 -48.98
CA THR A 145 -50.65 32.12 -49.53
C THR A 145 -51.08 32.24 -50.98
N ASN A 146 -50.22 31.94 -51.88
CA ASN A 146 -50.49 31.99 -53.31
C ASN A 146 -51.40 30.83 -53.79
N SER A 147 -51.10 29.61 -53.27
CA SER A 147 -51.93 28.43 -53.44
C SER A 147 -51.69 27.46 -52.30
N GLU A 148 -52.70 26.67 -51.93
CA GLU A 148 -52.58 25.63 -50.90
C GLU A 148 -53.48 24.44 -51.19
N THR A 149 -52.98 23.24 -51.00
CA THR A 149 -53.75 21.99 -51.00
C THR A 149 -53.54 21.32 -49.67
N LEU A 150 -54.61 21.03 -48.91
CA LEU A 150 -54.57 20.31 -47.65
C LEU A 150 -55.07 18.89 -47.87
N SER A 151 -54.27 17.93 -47.46
CA SER A 151 -54.53 16.49 -47.62
C SER A 151 -54.40 15.79 -46.28
N THR A 152 -55.50 15.32 -45.70
CA THR A 152 -55.54 14.72 -44.38
C THR A 152 -55.43 13.20 -44.49
N VAL A 153 -54.48 12.64 -43.79
CA VAL A 153 -54.33 11.18 -43.55
C VAL A 153 -54.78 10.91 -42.13
N GLY A 154 -55.72 9.98 -42.02
CA GLY A 154 -56.41 9.66 -40.75
C GLY A 154 -57.74 10.37 -40.61
N ALA A 155 -58.68 9.68 -39.98
CA ALA A 155 -60.07 10.18 -39.80
C ALA A 155 -60.64 9.79 -38.44
N GLY A 156 -59.77 9.30 -37.53
CA GLY A 156 -60.17 8.85 -36.21
C GLY A 156 -60.38 10.02 -35.24
N SER A 157 -60.91 9.70 -34.06
CA SER A 157 -61.09 10.66 -32.94
C SER A 157 -60.52 10.11 -31.65
N LEU A 158 -59.50 9.26 -31.72
CA LEU A 158 -58.73 8.80 -30.55
C LEU A 158 -57.92 9.96 -29.99
N ALA A 159 -57.93 10.10 -28.69
CA ALA A 159 -57.08 11.05 -28.00
C ALA A 159 -55.73 10.38 -27.68
N LEU A 160 -54.64 10.82 -28.32
CA LEU A 160 -53.33 10.23 -28.21
C LEU A 160 -52.43 11.15 -27.39
N SER A 161 -52.08 10.69 -26.15
CA SER A 161 -51.18 11.44 -25.25
C SER A 161 -49.71 11.28 -25.54
N HIS A 162 -49.34 10.23 -26.30
CA HIS A 162 -47.93 9.89 -26.59
C HIS A 162 -47.32 10.61 -27.80
N VAL A 163 -48.11 11.42 -28.52
CA VAL A 163 -47.58 12.19 -29.68
C VAL A 163 -46.62 13.28 -29.23
N LEU A 164 -47.13 14.08 -28.26
CA LEU A 164 -46.38 15.10 -27.52
C LEU A 164 -46.69 14.92 -26.04
N ALA A 165 -46.00 14.04 -25.38
CA ALA A 165 -46.25 13.68 -23.97
C ALA A 165 -45.71 14.76 -23.00
N THR A 166 -46.31 15.97 -23.07
CA THR A 166 -45.84 17.18 -22.40
C THR A 166 -45.94 17.17 -20.84
N ASP A 167 -46.58 16.17 -20.29
CA ASP A 167 -46.50 15.80 -18.88
C ASP A 167 -45.17 15.15 -18.48
N ASN A 168 -44.23 15.01 -19.43
CA ASN A 168 -42.85 14.61 -19.20
C ASN A 168 -41.88 15.74 -19.57
N TYR A 169 -40.64 15.64 -19.11
CA TYR A 169 -39.61 16.65 -19.42
C TYR A 169 -39.12 16.58 -20.87
N SER A 170 -39.18 15.42 -21.48
CA SER A 170 -38.81 15.24 -22.86
C SER A 170 -39.57 14.05 -23.44
N GLY A 171 -39.68 14.04 -24.77
CA GLY A 171 -40.31 12.95 -25.47
C GLY A 171 -39.92 12.93 -26.94
N LYS A 172 -39.98 11.75 -27.54
CA LYS A 172 -39.80 11.51 -28.97
C LYS A 172 -40.84 10.49 -29.42
N SER A 173 -41.47 10.78 -30.58
CA SER A 173 -42.40 9.85 -31.21
C SER A 173 -42.21 9.83 -32.73
N GLN A 174 -42.40 8.67 -33.34
CA GLN A 174 -42.28 8.46 -34.78
C GLN A 174 -43.57 7.80 -35.26
N TYR A 175 -44.10 8.29 -36.40
CA TYR A 175 -45.33 7.77 -37.01
C TYR A 175 -45.13 7.53 -38.47
N LEU A 176 -45.60 6.36 -38.96
CA LEU A 176 -45.48 5.91 -40.32
C LEU A 176 -46.77 6.20 -41.09
N TYR A 177 -46.62 6.80 -42.28
CA TYR A 177 -47.67 7.06 -43.27
C TYR A 177 -47.26 6.38 -44.58
N THR A 178 -48.06 5.45 -45.04
CA THR A 178 -47.74 4.68 -46.26
C THR A 178 -48.01 5.52 -47.52
N GLN A 179 -47.25 5.23 -48.57
CA GLN A 179 -47.43 5.84 -49.89
C GLN A 179 -48.90 5.73 -50.41
N ALA A 180 -49.52 4.58 -50.16
CA ALA A 180 -50.89 4.35 -50.57
C ALA A 180 -51.86 5.28 -49.84
N GLU A 181 -51.72 5.50 -48.51
CA GLU A 181 -52.55 6.41 -47.73
C GLU A 181 -52.31 7.86 -48.11
N LEU A 182 -51.03 8.28 -48.28
CA LEU A 182 -50.70 9.62 -48.72
C LEU A 182 -51.33 9.96 -50.07
N SER A 183 -51.17 9.05 -51.05
CA SER A 183 -51.79 9.23 -52.35
C SER A 183 -53.30 9.19 -52.35
N ALA A 184 -53.91 8.31 -51.54
CA ALA A 184 -55.35 8.26 -51.39
C ALA A 184 -55.95 9.54 -50.73
N ALA A 185 -55.19 10.17 -49.84
CA ALA A 185 -55.56 11.48 -49.22
C ALA A 185 -55.34 12.66 -50.17
N GLY A 186 -54.67 12.46 -51.33
CA GLY A 186 -54.43 13.53 -52.31
C GLY A 186 -53.06 14.21 -52.19
N VAL A 187 -52.15 13.68 -51.33
CA VAL A 187 -50.73 14.16 -51.31
C VAL A 187 -50.07 13.77 -52.65
N THR A 188 -49.44 14.72 -53.29
CA THR A 188 -48.72 14.52 -54.54
C THR A 188 -47.20 14.58 -54.43
N SER A 189 -46.45 13.98 -55.31
CA SER A 189 -44.97 14.15 -55.29
C SER A 189 -44.60 15.62 -55.37
N GLY A 190 -43.60 16.02 -54.59
CA GLY A 190 -43.12 17.39 -54.45
C GLY A 190 -43.00 17.85 -53.04
N ASN A 191 -42.98 19.13 -52.83
CA ASN A 191 -42.76 19.68 -51.46
C ASN A 191 -44.02 19.56 -50.61
N ILE A 192 -43.83 19.15 -49.39
CA ILE A 192 -44.73 19.28 -48.27
C ILE A 192 -44.20 20.47 -47.46
N ASP A 193 -44.99 21.48 -47.25
CA ASP A 193 -44.58 22.78 -46.71
C ASP A 193 -45.05 23.02 -45.27
N ALA A 194 -46.01 22.22 -44.82
CA ALA A 194 -46.47 22.23 -43.43
C ALA A 194 -47.18 20.91 -43.08
N ILE A 195 -47.29 20.65 -41.78
CA ILE A 195 -48.25 19.69 -41.25
C ILE A 195 -49.21 20.38 -40.25
N LEU A 196 -50.41 19.86 -40.18
CA LEU A 196 -51.40 20.31 -39.18
C LEU A 196 -51.87 19.08 -38.37
N VAL A 197 -52.00 19.25 -37.06
CA VAL A 197 -52.53 18.26 -36.13
C VAL A 197 -53.67 18.94 -35.33
N ASN A 198 -54.65 18.15 -34.83
CA ASN A 198 -55.70 18.69 -34.00
C ASN A 198 -55.45 18.35 -32.53
N VAL A 199 -55.20 19.34 -31.70
CA VAL A 199 -55.09 19.20 -30.22
C VAL A 199 -56.50 19.07 -29.67
N SER A 200 -56.86 17.92 -29.12
CA SER A 200 -58.18 17.62 -28.57
C SER A 200 -58.33 18.11 -27.14
N SER A 201 -57.30 18.06 -26.34
CA SER A 201 -57.28 18.56 -24.97
C SER A 201 -55.85 18.88 -24.47
N GLY A 202 -55.75 19.59 -23.34
CA GLY A 202 -54.51 20.02 -22.70
C GLY A 202 -54.05 21.42 -23.12
N ASN A 203 -53.27 22.08 -22.32
CA ASN A 203 -52.56 23.33 -22.60
C ASN A 203 -51.11 23.15 -22.16
N ALA A 204 -50.19 23.23 -23.08
CA ALA A 204 -48.79 23.04 -22.72
C ALA A 204 -47.84 23.79 -23.68
N ASP A 205 -46.69 24.17 -23.15
CA ASP A 205 -45.59 24.66 -23.98
C ASP A 205 -44.75 23.50 -24.48
N ALA A 206 -44.62 23.33 -25.79
CA ALA A 206 -43.68 22.41 -26.40
C ALA A 206 -42.38 23.15 -26.71
N ASN A 207 -41.56 23.34 -25.68
CA ASN A 207 -40.25 23.97 -25.87
C ASN A 207 -39.34 23.06 -26.74
N TYR A 208 -38.47 23.64 -27.51
CA TYR A 208 -37.60 22.89 -28.43
C TYR A 208 -38.34 21.87 -29.31
N LEU A 209 -39.59 22.19 -29.73
CA LEU A 209 -40.34 21.31 -30.62
C LEU A 209 -39.60 21.17 -31.93
N LYS A 210 -39.22 19.95 -32.26
CA LYS A 210 -38.67 19.59 -33.59
C LYS A 210 -39.62 18.64 -34.28
N ILE A 211 -39.78 18.88 -35.59
CA ILE A 211 -40.39 17.93 -36.47
C ILE A 211 -39.38 17.56 -37.53
N ARG A 212 -39.16 16.26 -37.69
CA ARG A 212 -38.26 15.72 -38.69
C ARG A 212 -39.02 14.73 -39.57
N MET A 213 -38.67 14.64 -40.82
CA MET A 213 -39.32 13.73 -41.75
C MET A 213 -38.31 12.92 -42.55
N LYS A 214 -38.71 11.70 -42.91
CA LYS A 214 -37.82 10.74 -43.62
C LYS A 214 -38.64 9.89 -44.57
N GLN A 215 -38.14 9.67 -45.80
CA GLN A 215 -38.67 8.64 -46.68
C GLN A 215 -38.17 7.26 -46.29
N THR A 216 -39.02 6.23 -46.40
CA THR A 216 -38.68 4.87 -45.96
C THR A 216 -39.41 3.81 -46.76
N ASP A 217 -38.84 2.60 -46.85
CA ASP A 217 -39.51 1.42 -47.37
C ASP A 217 -40.24 0.61 -46.31
N LYS A 218 -40.11 0.96 -44.99
CA LYS A 218 -40.79 0.28 -43.88
C LYS A 218 -42.31 0.38 -44.07
N THR A 219 -42.99 -0.74 -43.77
CA THR A 219 -44.47 -0.82 -43.82
C THR A 219 -45.09 -0.94 -42.43
N ALA A 220 -44.26 -1.05 -41.41
CA ALA A 220 -44.58 -0.99 -39.99
C ALA A 220 -43.34 -0.49 -39.26
N LEU A 221 -43.52 0.17 -38.13
CA LEU A 221 -42.46 0.55 -37.23
C LEU A 221 -42.17 -0.58 -36.24
N SER A 222 -41.01 -0.57 -35.62
CA SER A 222 -40.66 -1.49 -34.54
C SER A 222 -39.77 -0.82 -33.53
N SER A 223 -40.08 -1.03 -32.26
CA SER A 223 -39.25 -0.60 -31.15
C SER A 223 -37.92 -1.35 -31.06
N SER A 224 -37.80 -2.48 -31.76
CA SER A 224 -36.53 -3.24 -31.92
C SER A 224 -35.59 -2.63 -32.96
N ASP A 225 -36.11 -1.81 -33.88
CA ASP A 225 -35.36 -1.19 -34.98
C ASP A 225 -35.86 0.23 -35.20
N PRO A 226 -35.75 1.16 -34.23
CA PRO A 226 -36.16 2.54 -34.37
C PRO A 226 -35.32 3.25 -35.44
N ASP A 227 -35.93 4.19 -36.17
CA ASP A 227 -35.17 5.05 -37.10
C ASP A 227 -34.51 6.18 -36.29
N LEU A 228 -33.18 6.19 -36.22
CA LEU A 228 -32.42 7.17 -35.42
C LEU A 228 -31.73 8.24 -36.29
N ASP A 229 -31.56 7.99 -37.59
CA ASP A 229 -30.83 8.86 -38.52
C ASP A 229 -31.54 9.02 -39.88
N GLY A 230 -30.97 9.85 -40.74
CA GLY A 230 -31.47 10.06 -42.13
C GLY A 230 -32.70 10.92 -42.17
N PHE A 231 -33.08 11.63 -41.12
CA PHE A 231 -34.20 12.58 -41.15
C PHE A 231 -33.79 13.96 -41.66
N THR A 232 -34.74 14.65 -42.31
CA THR A 232 -34.66 16.08 -42.60
C THR A 232 -35.41 16.85 -41.50
N GLU A 233 -34.74 17.77 -40.82
CA GLU A 233 -35.38 18.72 -39.91
C GLU A 233 -36.18 19.74 -40.74
N VAL A 234 -37.49 19.76 -40.53
CA VAL A 234 -38.41 20.64 -41.25
C VAL A 234 -38.94 21.74 -40.39
N TYR A 235 -39.00 21.53 -39.10
CA TYR A 235 -39.50 22.47 -38.11
C TYR A 235 -38.70 22.45 -36.85
N PHE A 236 -38.33 23.62 -36.33
CA PHE A 236 -37.68 23.77 -35.04
C PHE A 236 -38.07 25.11 -34.39
N HIS A 237 -39.03 25.08 -33.47
CA HIS A 237 -39.48 26.26 -32.75
C HIS A 237 -40.17 25.87 -31.43
N GLY A 238 -40.19 26.76 -30.44
CA GLY A 238 -40.91 26.54 -29.19
C GLY A 238 -42.29 27.14 -29.26
N ASP A 239 -43.35 26.32 -29.13
CA ASP A 239 -44.71 26.75 -29.26
C ASP A 239 -45.58 26.44 -28.06
N ALA A 240 -46.56 27.33 -27.79
CA ALA A 240 -47.64 27.07 -26.87
C ALA A 240 -48.76 26.38 -27.61
N LEU A 241 -49.08 25.13 -27.25
CA LEU A 241 -50.16 24.36 -27.86
C LEU A 241 -51.42 24.42 -26.98
N VAL A 242 -52.55 24.68 -27.62
CA VAL A 242 -53.88 24.75 -27.02
C VAL A 242 -54.88 23.98 -27.83
N PRO A 243 -56.04 23.55 -27.26
CA PRO A 243 -57.07 22.87 -28.07
C PRO A 243 -57.47 23.58 -29.35
N GLY A 244 -57.47 22.84 -30.44
CA GLY A 244 -57.71 23.31 -31.83
C GLY A 244 -56.65 22.84 -32.78
N THR A 245 -56.76 23.35 -34.03
CA THR A 245 -55.81 22.99 -35.07
C THR A 245 -54.49 23.73 -34.89
N TYR A 246 -53.42 22.97 -34.70
CA TYR A 246 -52.02 23.46 -34.68
C TYR A 246 -51.42 23.26 -36.05
N ARG A 247 -50.81 24.33 -36.59
CA ARG A 247 -50.07 24.31 -37.86
C ARG A 247 -48.57 24.49 -37.62
N ALA A 248 -47.76 23.52 -37.99
CA ALA A 248 -46.32 23.67 -38.07
C ALA A 248 -45.92 24.01 -39.54
N GLN A 249 -45.70 25.30 -39.82
CA GLN A 249 -45.21 25.77 -41.09
C GLN A 249 -43.71 25.51 -41.18
N PHE A 250 -43.28 24.78 -42.18
CA PHE A 250 -41.88 24.36 -42.28
C PHE A 250 -40.95 25.51 -42.71
N HIS A 251 -39.82 25.60 -42.07
CA HIS A 251 -38.75 26.46 -42.50
C HIS A 251 -37.97 25.84 -43.66
N THR A 252 -38.00 24.49 -43.77
CA THR A 252 -37.39 23.72 -44.89
C THR A 252 -38.45 22.76 -45.40
N PRO A 253 -38.95 22.91 -46.63
CA PRO A 253 -39.93 21.99 -47.18
C PRO A 253 -39.40 20.57 -47.29
N PHE A 254 -40.23 19.57 -47.02
CA PHE A 254 -39.87 18.15 -47.20
C PHE A 254 -40.26 17.69 -48.61
N THR A 255 -39.31 17.33 -49.43
CA THR A 255 -39.56 16.87 -50.81
C THR A 255 -39.90 15.38 -50.77
N TRP A 256 -41.15 15.02 -51.06
CA TRP A 256 -41.60 13.64 -51.17
C TRP A 256 -41.53 13.17 -52.61
N ASP A 257 -41.00 11.93 -52.82
CA ASP A 257 -40.80 11.34 -54.11
C ASP A 257 -42.11 10.79 -54.80
N GLY A 258 -43.20 10.69 -53.98
CA GLY A 258 -44.48 10.14 -54.41
C GLY A 258 -44.55 8.61 -54.40
N THR A 259 -43.47 7.92 -54.06
CA THR A 259 -43.35 6.46 -54.11
C THR A 259 -42.97 5.81 -52.77
N SER A 260 -42.28 6.51 -51.91
CA SER A 260 -41.84 6.04 -50.58
C SER A 260 -42.90 6.30 -49.51
N ASN A 261 -42.89 5.52 -48.46
CA ASN A 261 -43.59 5.83 -47.21
C ASN A 261 -42.87 6.98 -46.48
N ILE A 262 -43.55 7.67 -45.56
CA ILE A 262 -42.98 8.76 -44.77
C ILE A 262 -43.04 8.39 -43.32
N ILE A 263 -41.94 8.62 -42.57
CA ILE A 263 -41.93 8.71 -41.15
C ILE A 263 -41.93 10.19 -40.77
N VAL A 264 -42.86 10.57 -39.85
CA VAL A 264 -42.90 11.89 -39.21
C VAL A 264 -42.47 11.68 -37.78
N GLU A 265 -41.43 12.39 -37.37
CA GLU A 265 -40.95 12.38 -35.98
C GLU A 265 -41.26 13.71 -35.29
N PHE A 266 -41.75 13.62 -34.08
CA PHE A 266 -41.88 14.73 -33.13
C PHE A 266 -40.94 14.52 -31.99
N SER A 267 -40.29 15.60 -31.51
CA SER A 267 -39.53 15.62 -30.29
C SER A 267 -39.65 16.97 -29.59
N PHE A 268 -39.61 16.97 -28.25
CA PHE A 268 -39.68 18.20 -27.45
C PHE A 268 -38.80 18.04 -26.19
N THR A 269 -38.43 19.18 -25.59
CA THR A 269 -37.69 19.25 -24.32
C THR A 269 -38.24 20.38 -23.49
N LYS A 270 -38.48 20.17 -22.19
CA LYS A 270 -39.05 21.15 -21.28
C LYS A 270 -38.21 21.28 -20.02
N HIS A 271 -38.30 22.41 -19.36
CA HIS A 271 -37.68 22.60 -18.02
C HIS A 271 -38.61 22.12 -16.89
N THR A 272 -39.93 22.10 -17.13
CA THR A 272 -40.95 21.62 -16.20
C THR A 272 -42.05 20.92 -16.98
N PRO A 273 -42.54 19.74 -16.57
CA PRO A 273 -43.71 19.12 -17.15
C PRO A 273 -44.95 19.99 -16.98
N ASP A 274 -45.87 19.93 -17.97
CA ASP A 274 -47.15 20.61 -17.98
C ASP A 274 -48.32 19.60 -18.03
N ASP A 275 -49.48 20.04 -18.49
CA ASP A 275 -50.59 19.14 -18.80
C ASP A 275 -50.20 18.20 -19.92
N ALA A 276 -50.71 16.97 -19.88
CA ALA A 276 -50.62 16.06 -21.01
C ALA A 276 -51.45 16.64 -22.21
N LEU A 277 -50.79 16.80 -23.37
CA LEU A 277 -51.50 17.13 -24.60
C LEU A 277 -52.09 15.87 -25.22
N GLU A 278 -53.34 15.95 -25.68
CA GLU A 278 -53.94 14.88 -26.46
C GLU A 278 -54.11 15.34 -27.89
N ILE A 279 -53.58 14.57 -28.83
CA ILE A 279 -53.66 14.81 -30.29
C ILE A 279 -54.67 13.83 -30.88
N GLU A 280 -55.59 14.32 -31.72
CA GLU A 280 -56.55 13.43 -32.40
C GLU A 280 -55.79 12.44 -33.32
N GLY A 281 -56.21 11.17 -33.26
CA GLY A 281 -55.63 10.14 -34.09
C GLY A 281 -56.56 8.97 -34.40
N GLU A 282 -56.02 7.97 -35.06
CA GLU A 282 -56.75 6.76 -35.47
C GLU A 282 -56.03 5.47 -35.11
N PRO A 283 -56.77 4.37 -34.87
CA PRO A 283 -56.16 3.05 -34.75
C PRO A 283 -55.65 2.53 -36.12
N THR A 284 -54.57 1.74 -36.09
CA THR A 284 -53.99 1.10 -37.27
C THR A 284 -53.95 -0.40 -37.12
N THR A 285 -53.77 -1.13 -38.23
CA THR A 285 -53.70 -2.60 -38.17
C THR A 285 -52.31 -3.13 -37.90
N ASN A 286 -51.32 -2.30 -38.04
CA ASN A 286 -49.89 -2.62 -37.81
C ASN A 286 -49.30 -1.58 -36.88
N VAL A 287 -48.20 -1.87 -36.25
CA VAL A 287 -47.43 -0.89 -35.49
C VAL A 287 -47.07 0.29 -36.39
N SER A 288 -47.79 1.41 -36.23
CA SER A 288 -47.60 2.63 -37.00
C SER A 288 -46.94 3.74 -36.23
N GLY A 289 -46.80 3.56 -34.90
CA GLY A 289 -46.12 4.49 -34.00
C GLY A 289 -45.12 3.80 -33.11
N ILE A 290 -44.04 4.50 -32.80
CA ILE A 290 -43.17 4.20 -31.66
C ILE A 290 -42.88 5.51 -30.91
N TYR A 291 -42.78 5.43 -29.59
CA TYR A 291 -42.51 6.60 -28.77
C TYR A 291 -41.70 6.27 -27.53
N THR A 292 -41.02 7.27 -27.00
CA THR A 292 -40.36 7.24 -25.71
C THR A 292 -40.51 8.59 -25.01
N THR A 293 -40.75 8.56 -23.71
CA THR A 293 -41.07 9.75 -22.91
C THR A 293 -40.13 9.94 -21.71
N ASN A 294 -39.19 9.04 -21.48
CA ASN A 294 -38.32 9.12 -20.31
C ASN A 294 -36.88 9.40 -20.71
N GLY A 295 -36.39 10.57 -20.34
CA GLY A 295 -35.05 11.04 -20.62
C GLY A 295 -34.16 11.17 -19.39
N TYR A 296 -34.39 10.42 -18.32
CA TYR A 296 -33.48 10.40 -17.19
C TYR A 296 -32.34 9.42 -17.40
N SER A 297 -31.23 9.74 -16.78
CA SER A 297 -30.06 8.86 -16.60
C SER A 297 -29.30 9.30 -15.35
N LEU A 298 -28.41 8.45 -14.83
CA LEU A 298 -27.53 8.80 -13.73
C LEU A 298 -26.12 9.16 -14.24
N ASP A 299 -25.68 10.38 -13.97
CA ASP A 299 -24.31 10.81 -14.22
C ASP A 299 -23.44 10.52 -13.00
N ALA A 300 -22.47 9.63 -13.17
CA ALA A 300 -21.53 9.22 -12.13
C ALA A 300 -20.31 10.13 -12.16
N VAL A 301 -20.10 10.86 -11.08
CA VAL A 301 -18.96 11.76 -10.91
C VAL A 301 -17.95 11.21 -9.90
N ASN A 302 -18.40 10.60 -8.86
CA ASN A 302 -17.58 9.93 -7.83
C ASN A 302 -18.50 9.17 -6.87
N GLY A 303 -19.51 8.53 -7.40
CA GLY A 303 -20.52 7.83 -6.64
C GLY A 303 -20.70 6.38 -7.05
N GLU A 304 -21.42 5.65 -6.26
CA GLU A 304 -21.74 4.25 -6.48
C GLU A 304 -23.19 3.93 -6.08
N ILE A 305 -23.71 2.87 -6.67
CA ILE A 305 -25.02 2.33 -6.33
C ILE A 305 -24.79 0.98 -5.66
N ASP A 306 -25.21 0.88 -4.41
CA ASP A 306 -25.12 -0.36 -3.63
C ASP A 306 -26.40 -1.18 -3.80
N ILE A 307 -26.27 -2.38 -4.39
CA ILE A 307 -27.33 -3.37 -4.58
C ILE A 307 -27.02 -4.66 -3.79
N THR A 308 -26.22 -4.55 -2.74
CA THR A 308 -25.70 -5.71 -1.99
C THR A 308 -26.78 -6.50 -1.24
N THR A 309 -27.95 -5.93 -1.03
CA THR A 309 -29.08 -6.59 -0.33
C THR A 309 -29.87 -7.53 -1.22
N ASP A 310 -29.61 -7.55 -2.51
CA ASP A 310 -30.39 -8.29 -3.48
C ASP A 310 -29.86 -9.71 -3.67
N ASP A 311 -30.73 -10.63 -4.12
CA ASP A 311 -30.39 -12.03 -4.33
C ASP A 311 -30.00 -12.30 -5.79
N PHE A 312 -28.73 -12.50 -6.01
CA PHE A 312 -28.15 -12.91 -7.30
C PHE A 312 -27.72 -14.38 -7.31
N SER A 313 -28.19 -15.19 -6.37
CA SER A 313 -27.75 -16.60 -6.21
C SER A 313 -28.16 -17.52 -7.35
N SER A 314 -29.16 -17.14 -8.17
CA SER A 314 -29.51 -17.87 -9.38
C SER A 314 -28.43 -17.77 -10.47
N ILE A 315 -27.59 -16.75 -10.41
CA ILE A 315 -26.49 -16.57 -11.36
C ILE A 315 -25.29 -17.43 -10.91
N SER A 316 -25.15 -18.60 -11.52
CA SER A 316 -24.06 -19.54 -11.19
C SER A 316 -23.29 -20.04 -12.41
N ASP A 317 -23.98 -20.50 -13.43
CA ASP A 317 -23.39 -21.10 -14.63
C ASP A 317 -23.44 -20.18 -15.84
N GLU A 318 -24.44 -19.35 -15.92
CA GLU A 318 -24.67 -18.42 -17.00
C GLU A 318 -24.96 -17.02 -16.46
N ILE A 319 -24.63 -16.01 -17.22
CA ILE A 319 -24.98 -14.62 -16.93
C ILE A 319 -25.07 -13.83 -18.23
N THR A 320 -26.02 -12.92 -18.28
CA THR A 320 -26.01 -11.75 -19.17
C THR A 320 -26.20 -10.49 -18.35
N VAL A 321 -25.38 -9.46 -18.60
CA VAL A 321 -25.60 -8.11 -18.09
C VAL A 321 -25.64 -7.17 -19.28
N SER A 322 -26.70 -6.36 -19.40
CA SER A 322 -26.77 -5.31 -20.42
C SER A 322 -27.16 -3.98 -19.82
N PHE A 323 -26.65 -2.89 -20.42
CA PHE A 323 -26.89 -1.52 -19.96
C PHE A 323 -26.53 -0.52 -21.05
N TRP A 324 -26.94 0.73 -20.87
CA TRP A 324 -26.49 1.86 -21.66
C TRP A 324 -25.50 2.71 -20.89
N SER A 325 -24.50 3.23 -21.59
CA SER A 325 -23.53 4.15 -20.99
C SER A 325 -23.12 5.25 -21.97
N TYR A 326 -22.82 6.42 -21.41
CA TYR A 326 -22.23 7.56 -22.10
C TYR A 326 -20.97 7.97 -21.34
N GLY A 327 -19.78 7.56 -21.79
CA GLY A 327 -18.54 7.91 -21.11
C GLY A 327 -18.27 9.41 -21.18
N ASN A 328 -17.78 9.97 -20.07
CA ASN A 328 -17.44 11.39 -20.01
C ASN A 328 -16.32 11.71 -20.99
N GLU A 329 -16.52 12.70 -21.85
CA GLU A 329 -15.64 13.03 -22.98
C GLU A 329 -14.25 13.52 -22.53
N GLU A 330 -14.18 14.19 -21.39
CA GLU A 330 -12.96 14.82 -20.88
C GLU A 330 -12.16 13.88 -19.99
N ILE A 331 -12.85 13.06 -19.17
CA ILE A 331 -12.24 12.26 -18.10
C ILE A 331 -11.84 10.86 -18.61
N GLN A 332 -12.65 10.24 -19.47
CA GLN A 332 -12.36 8.90 -19.98
C GLN A 332 -11.25 8.93 -21.06
N PRO A 333 -10.29 7.95 -21.05
CA PRO A 333 -10.21 6.75 -20.20
C PRO A 333 -9.55 7.00 -18.84
N ILE A 334 -10.08 6.36 -17.81
CA ILE A 334 -9.49 6.38 -16.47
C ILE A 334 -9.65 4.99 -15.83
N ASN A 335 -8.81 4.66 -14.84
CA ASN A 335 -8.97 3.42 -14.10
C ASN A 335 -10.30 3.40 -13.35
N ASN A 336 -11.29 2.72 -13.90
CA ASN A 336 -12.66 2.68 -13.41
C ASN A 336 -13.25 1.27 -13.33
N SER A 337 -14.42 1.16 -12.77
CA SER A 337 -15.28 -0.03 -12.83
C SER A 337 -16.72 0.41 -12.87
N ILE A 338 -17.43 0.08 -13.94
CA ILE A 338 -18.87 0.41 -14.04
C ILE A 338 -19.73 -0.63 -13.32
N ILE A 339 -19.25 -1.86 -13.18
CA ILE A 339 -19.91 -2.97 -12.45
C ILE A 339 -18.86 -3.69 -11.62
N SER A 340 -19.20 -4.04 -10.37
CA SER A 340 -18.36 -4.85 -9.49
C SER A 340 -19.19 -5.81 -8.64
N GLY A 341 -19.13 -7.12 -8.92
CA GLY A 341 -19.73 -8.18 -8.13
C GLY A 341 -18.66 -8.95 -7.34
N LYS A 342 -18.96 -9.27 -6.08
CA LYS A 342 -18.05 -10.00 -5.17
C LYS A 342 -18.77 -11.12 -4.43
N ASP A 343 -18.03 -12.16 -4.06
CA ASP A 343 -18.52 -13.22 -3.17
C ASP A 343 -18.46 -12.83 -1.67
N ALA A 344 -18.88 -13.71 -0.81
CA ALA A 344 -18.84 -13.54 0.65
C ALA A 344 -17.42 -13.30 1.21
N ASN A 345 -16.39 -13.73 0.47
CA ASN A 345 -14.97 -13.56 0.83
C ASN A 345 -14.34 -12.31 0.17
N ASN A 346 -15.16 -11.40 -0.38
CA ASN A 346 -14.71 -10.23 -1.14
C ASN A 346 -13.87 -10.55 -2.40
N ARG A 347 -13.95 -11.77 -2.94
CA ARG A 347 -13.27 -12.12 -4.18
C ARG A 347 -14.11 -11.62 -5.37
N ARG A 348 -13.43 -11.10 -6.39
CA ARG A 348 -14.05 -10.61 -7.62
C ARG A 348 -14.80 -11.74 -8.33
N GLN A 349 -16.09 -11.60 -8.54
CA GLN A 349 -16.95 -12.53 -9.27
C GLN A 349 -17.46 -11.95 -10.58
N LEU A 350 -17.71 -10.66 -10.62
CA LEU A 350 -18.09 -9.89 -11.80
C LEU A 350 -17.37 -8.55 -11.77
N ASN A 351 -16.80 -8.12 -12.90
CA ASN A 351 -16.26 -6.79 -13.00
C ASN A 351 -16.15 -6.35 -14.45
N LEU A 352 -16.51 -5.10 -14.73
CA LEU A 352 -16.35 -4.50 -16.04
C LEU A 352 -15.66 -3.14 -15.91
N HIS A 353 -14.46 -3.03 -16.48
CA HIS A 353 -13.76 -1.77 -16.69
C HIS A 353 -14.12 -1.20 -18.05
N LEU A 354 -14.66 0.01 -18.12
CA LEU A 354 -15.23 0.59 -19.33
C LEU A 354 -14.78 2.06 -19.55
N PRO A 355 -13.60 2.27 -20.22
CA PRO A 355 -12.46 1.39 -20.28
C PRO A 355 -11.52 1.62 -19.08
N TRP A 356 -10.49 0.82 -18.92
CA TRP A 356 -9.36 1.11 -18.05
C TRP A 356 -8.48 2.23 -18.60
N GLY A 357 -7.61 2.83 -17.79
CA GLY A 357 -6.73 3.93 -18.18
C GLY A 357 -5.79 3.65 -19.37
N ASP A 358 -5.62 2.40 -19.75
CA ASP A 358 -4.90 1.95 -20.96
C ASP A 358 -5.80 1.80 -22.20
N SER A 359 -7.04 2.29 -22.14
CA SER A 359 -8.08 2.17 -23.16
C SER A 359 -8.53 0.72 -23.44
N ASN A 360 -8.20 -0.26 -22.59
CA ASN A 360 -8.74 -1.60 -22.71
C ASN A 360 -10.06 -1.73 -21.94
N ILE A 361 -11.04 -2.38 -22.53
CA ILE A 361 -12.24 -2.84 -21.85
C ILE A 361 -11.93 -4.24 -21.30
N TYR A 362 -12.07 -4.44 -20.00
CA TYR A 362 -11.82 -5.70 -19.31
C TYR A 362 -13.12 -6.23 -18.74
N PHE A 363 -13.48 -7.44 -19.12
CA PHE A 363 -14.60 -8.17 -18.55
C PHE A 363 -14.09 -9.38 -17.76
N ASP A 364 -14.32 -9.36 -16.45
CA ASP A 364 -13.98 -10.42 -15.52
C ASP A 364 -15.24 -11.06 -14.99
N CYS A 365 -15.30 -12.40 -15.01
CA CYS A 365 -16.48 -13.11 -14.51
C CYS A 365 -16.14 -14.51 -14.03
N GLY A 366 -16.62 -14.87 -12.80
CA GLY A 366 -16.39 -16.15 -12.15
C GLY A 366 -15.00 -16.28 -11.50
N ASN A 367 -14.96 -16.78 -10.25
CA ASN A 367 -13.73 -16.93 -9.46
C ASN A 367 -13.84 -18.14 -8.52
N ASP A 368 -12.86 -19.03 -8.59
CA ASP A 368 -12.80 -20.28 -7.80
C ASP A 368 -11.82 -20.20 -6.61
N GLY A 369 -11.28 -18.99 -6.34
CA GLY A 369 -10.27 -18.76 -5.31
C GLY A 369 -8.82 -18.89 -5.80
N SER A 370 -8.59 -19.51 -6.94
CA SER A 370 -7.26 -19.54 -7.60
C SER A 370 -7.08 -18.40 -8.61
N GLY A 371 -8.17 -17.69 -8.97
CA GLY A 371 -8.21 -16.62 -9.93
C GLY A 371 -9.59 -16.45 -10.56
N TYR A 372 -9.73 -15.48 -11.44
CA TYR A 372 -10.96 -15.18 -12.17
C TYR A 372 -10.75 -15.34 -13.68
N ASP A 373 -11.85 -15.54 -14.42
CA ASP A 373 -11.82 -15.56 -15.88
C ASP A 373 -11.89 -14.13 -16.42
N ARG A 374 -11.08 -13.81 -17.44
CA ARG A 374 -10.98 -12.49 -18.05
C ARG A 374 -10.96 -12.59 -19.57
N ILE A 375 -11.65 -11.66 -20.22
CA ILE A 375 -11.43 -11.27 -21.62
C ILE A 375 -11.24 -9.75 -21.69
N ASN A 376 -10.49 -9.27 -22.69
CA ASN A 376 -10.27 -7.84 -22.88
C ASN A 376 -9.88 -7.50 -24.31
N LYS A 377 -10.18 -6.27 -24.73
CA LYS A 377 -9.80 -5.71 -26.02
C LYS A 377 -9.62 -4.20 -25.89
N SER A 378 -8.68 -3.63 -26.65
CA SER A 378 -8.49 -2.18 -26.74
C SER A 378 -9.66 -1.56 -27.51
N ALA A 379 -10.16 -0.42 -27.02
CA ALA A 379 -11.25 0.35 -27.59
C ALA A 379 -10.74 1.73 -28.08
N THR A 380 -11.38 2.26 -29.13
CA THR A 380 -11.15 3.63 -29.60
C THR A 380 -12.05 4.62 -28.83
N PRO A 381 -11.69 5.91 -28.73
CA PRO A 381 -12.49 6.89 -27.99
C PRO A 381 -13.97 6.95 -28.40
N ASP A 382 -14.28 6.88 -29.67
CA ASP A 382 -15.64 6.86 -30.23
C ASP A 382 -16.45 5.60 -29.91
N GLU A 383 -15.79 4.55 -29.37
CA GLU A 383 -16.47 3.33 -28.93
C GLU A 383 -17.01 3.44 -27.51
N TYR A 384 -16.48 4.32 -26.63
CA TYR A 384 -16.82 4.32 -25.21
C TYR A 384 -17.15 5.70 -24.61
N LYS A 385 -16.97 6.82 -25.32
CA LYS A 385 -17.27 8.16 -24.79
C LYS A 385 -17.88 9.08 -25.86
N GLY A 386 -18.57 10.13 -25.40
CA GLY A 386 -19.16 11.16 -26.26
C GLY A 386 -20.42 10.73 -27.01
N SER A 387 -20.89 9.51 -26.81
CA SER A 387 -22.13 8.99 -27.37
C SER A 387 -22.73 7.88 -26.51
N TRP A 388 -24.04 7.73 -26.56
CA TRP A 388 -24.71 6.59 -25.95
C TRP A 388 -24.39 5.31 -26.67
N CYS A 389 -23.86 4.33 -25.91
CA CYS A 389 -23.57 2.98 -26.38
C CYS A 389 -24.29 1.96 -25.53
N GLN A 390 -24.95 0.99 -26.16
CA GLN A 390 -25.45 -0.19 -25.48
C GLN A 390 -24.32 -1.22 -25.37
N TRP A 391 -24.09 -1.71 -24.15
CA TRP A 391 -23.17 -2.80 -23.87
C TRP A 391 -23.93 -4.01 -23.36
N ALA A 392 -23.52 -5.20 -23.80
CA ALA A 392 -23.93 -6.44 -23.17
C ALA A 392 -22.73 -7.35 -22.99
N VAL A 393 -22.64 -8.01 -21.83
CA VAL A 393 -21.59 -8.98 -21.53
C VAL A 393 -22.25 -10.31 -21.14
N THR A 394 -21.75 -11.41 -21.71
CA THR A 394 -22.28 -12.74 -21.42
C THR A 394 -21.17 -13.70 -20.99
N LYS A 395 -21.53 -14.66 -20.17
CA LYS A 395 -20.70 -15.84 -19.88
C LYS A 395 -21.55 -17.08 -19.76
N ASN A 396 -20.99 -18.19 -20.26
CA ASN A 396 -21.54 -19.53 -20.08
C ASN A 396 -20.40 -20.47 -19.65
N THR A 397 -20.47 -21.01 -18.46
CA THR A 397 -19.40 -21.87 -17.89
C THR A 397 -19.37 -23.24 -18.52
N THR A 398 -20.49 -23.73 -19.09
CA THR A 398 -20.59 -25.03 -19.74
C THR A 398 -19.89 -25.03 -21.10
N THR A 399 -20.09 -23.98 -21.90
CA THR A 399 -19.37 -23.83 -23.18
C THR A 399 -17.97 -23.24 -22.97
N GLY A 400 -17.77 -22.54 -21.86
CA GLY A 400 -16.56 -21.80 -21.55
C GLY A 400 -16.44 -20.50 -22.35
N ASP A 401 -17.53 -19.95 -22.89
CA ASP A 401 -17.52 -18.74 -23.67
C ASP A 401 -17.76 -17.50 -22.79
N MET A 402 -17.02 -16.45 -23.06
CA MET A 402 -17.30 -15.09 -22.62
C MET A 402 -17.37 -14.17 -23.82
N LYS A 403 -18.34 -13.25 -23.86
CA LYS A 403 -18.54 -12.34 -24.99
C LYS A 403 -18.85 -10.93 -24.50
N ILE A 404 -18.46 -9.95 -25.30
CA ILE A 404 -18.82 -8.54 -25.14
C ILE A 404 -19.50 -8.10 -26.45
N TYR A 405 -20.69 -7.52 -26.31
CA TYR A 405 -21.44 -6.93 -27.39
C TYR A 405 -21.47 -5.41 -27.22
N ARG A 406 -21.41 -4.67 -28.34
CA ARG A 406 -21.57 -3.23 -28.41
C ARG A 406 -22.65 -2.89 -29.45
N ASN A 407 -23.69 -2.15 -29.04
CA ASN A 407 -24.84 -1.84 -29.90
C ASN A 407 -25.44 -3.08 -30.57
N GLY A 408 -25.57 -4.17 -29.81
CA GLY A 408 -26.09 -5.45 -30.24
C GLY A 408 -25.14 -6.27 -31.13
N GLU A 409 -23.98 -5.78 -31.52
CA GLU A 409 -23.02 -6.50 -32.36
C GLU A 409 -21.91 -7.12 -31.51
N LEU A 410 -21.49 -8.35 -31.89
CA LEU A 410 -20.39 -9.04 -31.17
C LEU A 410 -19.10 -8.24 -31.34
N TRP A 411 -18.66 -7.61 -30.25
CA TRP A 411 -17.46 -6.78 -30.24
C TRP A 411 -16.18 -7.55 -29.84
N HIS A 412 -16.28 -8.52 -28.88
CA HIS A 412 -15.16 -9.36 -28.46
C HIS A 412 -15.63 -10.70 -27.88
N THR A 413 -14.78 -11.73 -27.98
CA THR A 413 -15.07 -13.07 -27.44
C THR A 413 -13.80 -13.75 -26.92
N GLY A 414 -13.96 -14.65 -25.96
CA GLY A 414 -12.91 -15.55 -25.47
C GLY A 414 -13.50 -16.87 -25.00
N THR A 415 -12.71 -17.93 -25.10
CA THR A 415 -13.13 -19.32 -24.77
C THR A 415 -12.33 -19.92 -23.61
N GLY A 416 -12.75 -21.09 -23.09
CA GLY A 416 -12.10 -21.77 -21.99
C GLY A 416 -12.33 -21.11 -20.63
N LYS A 417 -13.41 -20.36 -20.46
CA LYS A 417 -13.78 -19.57 -19.29
C LYS A 417 -14.85 -20.29 -18.46
N THR A 418 -14.45 -21.29 -17.70
CA THR A 418 -15.36 -22.26 -17.06
C THR A 418 -15.55 -22.05 -15.56
N ARG A 419 -14.98 -21.00 -14.94
CA ARG A 419 -15.16 -20.73 -13.51
C ARG A 419 -16.58 -20.30 -13.20
N LEU A 420 -17.17 -20.92 -12.17
CA LEU A 420 -18.52 -20.60 -11.69
C LEU A 420 -18.60 -19.19 -11.13
N ILE A 421 -19.81 -18.66 -11.09
CA ILE A 421 -20.15 -17.31 -10.65
C ILE A 421 -20.83 -17.38 -9.29
N ASP A 422 -20.42 -16.52 -8.34
CA ASP A 422 -21.03 -16.44 -7.00
C ASP A 422 -21.08 -14.97 -6.57
N ILE A 423 -22.16 -14.27 -6.92
CA ILE A 423 -22.34 -12.84 -6.62
C ILE A 423 -23.13 -12.69 -5.33
N GLN A 424 -22.49 -12.18 -4.28
CA GLN A 424 -23.09 -11.90 -2.97
C GLN A 424 -23.18 -10.38 -2.67
N LYS A 425 -22.43 -9.58 -3.41
CA LYS A 425 -22.43 -8.12 -3.34
C LYS A 425 -22.32 -7.58 -4.73
N LEU A 426 -23.13 -6.59 -5.08
CA LEU A 426 -23.10 -5.93 -6.37
C LEU A 426 -23.08 -4.42 -6.20
N ILE A 427 -22.13 -3.77 -6.83
CA ILE A 427 -21.96 -2.32 -6.87
C ILE A 427 -21.91 -1.86 -8.31
N LEU A 428 -22.63 -0.79 -8.65
CA LEU A 428 -22.50 -0.10 -9.94
C LEU A 428 -21.77 1.22 -9.73
N GLY A 429 -20.98 1.65 -10.72
CA GLY A 429 -20.25 2.92 -10.71
C GLY A 429 -18.90 2.89 -10.01
N SER A 430 -18.52 1.83 -9.29
CA SER A 430 -17.21 1.68 -8.66
C SER A 430 -16.81 0.21 -8.44
N ILE A 431 -15.63 -0.03 -7.83
CA ILE A 431 -15.25 -1.38 -7.37
C ILE A 431 -15.78 -1.74 -5.96
N GLY A 432 -16.63 -0.89 -5.40
CA GLY A 432 -17.21 -1.11 -4.06
C GLY A 432 -16.21 -0.93 -2.91
N THR A 433 -15.22 -0.09 -3.07
CA THR A 433 -14.26 0.33 -2.03
C THR A 433 -14.05 1.85 -2.05
N LYS A 434 -15.02 2.57 -2.57
CA LYS A 434 -14.96 4.03 -2.78
C LYS A 434 -13.71 4.47 -3.57
N THR A 435 -13.36 3.69 -4.56
CA THR A 435 -12.25 3.96 -5.48
C THR A 435 -12.57 3.44 -6.86
N ARG A 436 -11.85 3.91 -7.87
CA ARG A 436 -12.00 3.49 -9.28
C ARG A 436 -13.41 3.71 -9.79
N TYR A 437 -13.93 4.90 -9.51
CA TYR A 437 -15.24 5.31 -9.97
C TYR A 437 -15.32 5.39 -11.48
N TYR A 438 -16.50 5.05 -12.02
CA TYR A 438 -16.86 5.34 -13.39
C TYR A 438 -17.21 6.83 -13.51
N PHE A 439 -16.90 7.45 -14.63
CA PHE A 439 -17.27 8.82 -14.96
C PHE A 439 -18.06 8.83 -16.26
N GLY A 440 -19.28 9.32 -16.20
CA GLY A 440 -20.22 9.37 -17.31
C GLY A 440 -21.60 8.85 -16.93
N LYS A 441 -22.53 8.92 -17.89
CA LYS A 441 -23.93 8.57 -17.66
C LYS A 441 -24.15 7.06 -17.76
N MET A 442 -25.08 6.58 -16.96
CA MET A 442 -25.47 5.16 -16.85
C MET A 442 -26.99 5.04 -16.90
N ASP A 443 -27.49 3.97 -17.57
CA ASP A 443 -28.89 3.74 -17.72
C ASP A 443 -29.23 2.28 -18.05
N GLU A 444 -30.46 1.83 -17.73
CA GLU A 444 -31.04 0.57 -18.21
C GLU A 444 -30.23 -0.69 -17.82
N PHE A 445 -29.79 -0.84 -16.58
CA PHE A 445 -29.07 -2.05 -16.12
C PHE A 445 -30.00 -3.25 -15.96
N ARG A 446 -29.66 -4.34 -16.67
CA ARG A 446 -30.45 -5.58 -16.73
C ARG A 446 -29.53 -6.78 -16.47
N PHE A 447 -29.98 -7.70 -15.61
CA PHE A 447 -29.25 -8.89 -15.22
C PHE A 447 -30.09 -10.13 -15.46
N TRP A 448 -29.51 -11.12 -16.15
CA TRP A 448 -30.13 -12.44 -16.39
C TRP A 448 -29.23 -13.56 -15.85
N ASP A 449 -29.83 -14.63 -15.36
CA ASP A 449 -29.16 -15.90 -15.02
C ASP A 449 -29.04 -16.82 -16.24
N LYS A 450 -29.02 -16.26 -17.43
CA LYS A 450 -28.94 -16.95 -18.73
C LYS A 450 -28.01 -16.20 -19.69
N GLU A 451 -27.27 -16.94 -20.53
CA GLU A 451 -26.62 -16.39 -21.70
C GLU A 451 -27.66 -16.04 -22.79
N LEU A 452 -27.92 -14.78 -23.03
CA LEU A 452 -28.76 -14.33 -24.13
C LEU A 452 -27.98 -14.41 -25.44
N ASP A 453 -28.67 -14.79 -26.51
CA ASP A 453 -28.09 -14.74 -27.87
C ASP A 453 -28.08 -13.32 -28.44
N GLN A 454 -27.27 -13.13 -29.47
CA GLN A 454 -27.10 -11.82 -30.12
C GLN A 454 -28.43 -11.25 -30.65
N GLN A 455 -29.28 -12.08 -31.25
CA GLN A 455 -30.56 -11.65 -31.81
C GLN A 455 -31.53 -11.16 -30.71
N THR A 456 -31.54 -11.83 -29.57
CA THR A 456 -32.30 -11.42 -28.39
C THR A 456 -31.81 -10.08 -27.88
N ILE A 457 -30.47 -9.90 -27.73
CA ILE A 457 -29.88 -8.63 -27.33
C ILE A 457 -30.29 -7.52 -28.30
N GLN A 458 -30.15 -7.73 -29.59
CA GLN A 458 -30.54 -6.74 -30.64
C GLN A 458 -32.01 -6.38 -30.57
N ASN A 459 -32.89 -7.37 -30.44
CA ASN A 459 -34.33 -7.15 -30.46
C ASN A 459 -34.83 -6.38 -29.25
N TRP A 460 -34.06 -6.36 -28.13
CA TRP A 460 -34.49 -5.79 -26.87
C TRP A 460 -33.65 -4.61 -26.35
N MET A 461 -32.61 -4.19 -27.07
CA MET A 461 -31.74 -3.11 -26.59
C MET A 461 -32.42 -1.75 -26.57
N TYR A 462 -33.35 -1.46 -27.48
CA TYR A 462 -34.01 -0.16 -27.62
C TYR A 462 -35.35 -0.06 -26.88
N LYS A 463 -35.87 -1.14 -26.31
CA LYS A 463 -37.18 -1.16 -25.66
C LYS A 463 -37.10 -1.65 -24.22
N PRO A 464 -38.07 -1.24 -23.37
CA PRO A 464 -38.12 -1.75 -21.99
C PRO A 464 -38.38 -3.27 -21.99
N VAL A 465 -37.80 -3.95 -20.99
CA VAL A 465 -38.03 -5.39 -20.82
C VAL A 465 -39.36 -5.59 -20.08
N ASP A 466 -40.25 -6.42 -20.66
CA ASP A 466 -41.52 -6.81 -20.08
C ASP A 466 -41.77 -8.33 -20.22
N ALA A 467 -42.94 -8.79 -19.79
CA ALA A 467 -43.31 -10.20 -19.84
C ALA A 467 -43.35 -10.88 -21.24
N THR A 468 -43.21 -10.09 -22.31
CA THR A 468 -43.15 -10.61 -23.69
C THR A 468 -41.70 -10.94 -24.12
N HIS A 469 -40.71 -10.60 -23.32
CA HIS A 469 -39.34 -11.00 -23.56
C HIS A 469 -39.22 -12.54 -23.50
N PRO A 470 -38.60 -13.20 -24.50
CA PRO A 470 -38.54 -14.67 -24.56
C PRO A 470 -37.91 -15.31 -23.33
N ASP A 471 -36.96 -14.62 -22.69
CA ASP A 471 -36.27 -15.09 -21.50
C ASP A 471 -36.64 -14.28 -20.25
N TYR A 472 -37.85 -13.69 -20.17
CA TYR A 472 -38.32 -12.90 -19.04
C TYR A 472 -38.22 -13.68 -17.71
N ALA A 473 -38.45 -14.99 -17.72
CA ALA A 473 -38.34 -15.84 -16.53
C ALA A 473 -36.89 -15.96 -15.98
N HIS A 474 -35.91 -15.56 -16.75
CA HIS A 474 -34.51 -15.53 -16.41
C HIS A 474 -33.98 -14.13 -16.03
N LEU A 475 -34.88 -13.12 -16.04
CA LEU A 475 -34.54 -11.76 -15.61
C LEU A 475 -34.40 -11.71 -14.11
N VAL A 476 -33.20 -11.49 -13.59
CA VAL A 476 -32.89 -11.43 -12.16
C VAL A 476 -33.17 -10.02 -11.60
N ALA A 477 -32.71 -8.97 -12.31
CA ALA A 477 -32.92 -7.59 -11.90
C ALA A 477 -32.96 -6.66 -13.11
N TYR A 478 -33.72 -5.55 -12.99
CA TYR A 478 -33.85 -4.50 -14.01
C TYR A 478 -33.96 -3.13 -13.37
N TYR A 479 -32.87 -2.37 -13.38
CA TYR A 479 -32.79 -0.99 -12.88
C TYR A 479 -32.89 -0.05 -14.08
N LYS A 480 -34.03 0.62 -14.22
CA LYS A 480 -34.27 1.54 -15.34
C LYS A 480 -33.54 2.86 -15.23
N MET A 481 -33.25 3.29 -13.98
CA MET A 481 -32.61 4.59 -13.67
C MET A 481 -33.45 5.78 -14.18
N ASP A 482 -34.77 5.71 -14.01
CA ASP A 482 -35.73 6.69 -14.51
C ASP A 482 -36.48 7.45 -13.40
N GLU A 483 -36.08 7.31 -12.12
CA GLU A 483 -36.74 7.96 -10.96
C GLU A 483 -36.58 9.47 -10.96
N GLY A 484 -35.53 10.01 -11.50
CA GLY A 484 -35.28 11.44 -11.67
C GLY A 484 -34.96 12.21 -10.39
N THR A 485 -35.17 11.62 -9.20
CA THR A 485 -34.92 12.25 -7.91
C THR A 485 -34.63 11.22 -6.82
N GLY A 486 -33.99 11.66 -5.73
CA GLY A 486 -33.75 10.83 -4.56
C GLY A 486 -32.51 9.92 -4.72
N THR A 487 -32.35 9.01 -3.75
CA THR A 487 -31.18 8.14 -3.62
C THR A 487 -31.50 6.64 -3.76
N LEU A 488 -32.72 6.31 -4.15
CA LEU A 488 -33.18 4.93 -4.33
C LEU A 488 -33.44 4.65 -5.81
N ILE A 489 -33.00 3.47 -6.26
CA ILE A 489 -33.26 2.97 -7.62
C ILE A 489 -34.06 1.69 -7.50
N SER A 490 -35.19 1.62 -8.16
CA SER A 490 -36.14 0.52 -8.07
C SER A 490 -35.82 -0.62 -9.05
N ASP A 491 -35.98 -1.86 -8.61
CA ASP A 491 -35.96 -3.01 -9.52
C ASP A 491 -37.30 -3.15 -10.23
N ALA A 492 -37.35 -2.90 -11.53
CA ALA A 492 -38.53 -3.03 -12.38
C ALA A 492 -38.88 -4.49 -12.72
N SER A 493 -38.02 -5.45 -12.47
CA SER A 493 -38.32 -6.88 -12.61
C SER A 493 -39.25 -7.37 -11.50
N GLY A 494 -39.19 -6.74 -10.32
CA GLY A 494 -39.91 -7.13 -9.12
C GLY A 494 -39.32 -8.36 -8.41
N ASN A 495 -38.15 -8.82 -8.82
CA ASN A 495 -37.49 -9.99 -8.25
C ASN A 495 -36.50 -9.62 -7.12
N ASN A 496 -35.98 -8.43 -7.16
CA ASN A 496 -34.96 -7.91 -6.23
C ASN A 496 -35.46 -6.60 -5.54
N GLY A 497 -34.63 -6.04 -4.66
CA GLY A 497 -34.93 -4.86 -3.91
C GLY A 497 -34.51 -3.56 -4.63
N THR A 498 -34.34 -2.52 -3.84
CA THR A 498 -33.91 -1.21 -4.32
C THR A 498 -32.41 -1.04 -4.19
N GLY A 499 -31.75 -0.52 -5.22
CA GLY A 499 -30.38 -0.02 -5.13
C GLY A 499 -30.36 1.32 -4.36
N THR A 500 -29.27 1.56 -3.64
CA THR A 500 -29.05 2.81 -2.91
C THR A 500 -27.89 3.57 -3.52
N ILE A 501 -28.15 4.80 -3.97
CA ILE A 501 -27.14 5.75 -4.43
C ILE A 501 -26.36 6.23 -3.21
N THR A 502 -25.04 6.12 -3.28
CA THR A 502 -24.12 6.67 -2.30
C THR A 502 -23.11 7.60 -2.99
N ASP A 503 -22.74 8.66 -2.29
CA ASP A 503 -21.84 9.69 -2.79
C ASP A 503 -22.41 10.47 -4.01
N PHE A 504 -21.61 10.78 -5.04
CA PHE A 504 -21.94 11.77 -6.06
C PHE A 504 -22.41 11.12 -7.38
N LEU A 505 -23.69 10.85 -7.48
CA LEU A 505 -24.41 10.55 -8.72
C LEU A 505 -25.55 11.56 -8.88
N TYR A 506 -25.73 12.08 -10.08
CA TYR A 506 -26.70 13.11 -10.38
C TYR A 506 -27.71 12.62 -11.40
N TRP A 507 -28.98 12.90 -11.15
CA TRP A 507 -30.04 12.70 -12.14
C TRP A 507 -29.91 13.74 -13.24
N ILE A 508 -29.78 13.28 -14.49
CA ILE A 508 -29.64 14.13 -15.66
C ILE A 508 -30.84 13.95 -16.58
N HIS A 509 -31.32 15.06 -17.09
CA HIS A 509 -32.32 15.11 -18.16
C HIS A 509 -31.65 15.05 -19.52
N GLU A 510 -32.26 14.26 -20.43
CA GLU A 510 -31.86 14.22 -21.82
C GLU A 510 -32.84 15.00 -22.72
N ARG A 511 -32.31 15.59 -23.77
CA ARG A 511 -33.13 16.28 -24.76
C ARG A 511 -33.93 15.27 -25.55
N GLY A 512 -35.18 15.64 -25.90
CA GLY A 512 -36.10 14.76 -26.62
C GLY A 512 -35.55 14.31 -27.99
N ASP A 513 -34.88 15.18 -28.74
CA ASP A 513 -34.27 14.83 -30.00
C ASP A 513 -33.07 13.86 -29.87
N GLN A 514 -32.51 13.70 -28.71
CA GLN A 514 -31.40 12.78 -28.42
C GLN A 514 -31.85 11.43 -27.82
N LEU A 515 -33.12 11.28 -27.46
CA LEU A 515 -33.66 10.04 -26.96
C LEU A 515 -33.54 8.92 -28.00
N ASN A 516 -32.90 7.80 -27.59
CA ASN A 516 -32.64 6.69 -28.51
C ASN A 516 -32.91 5.32 -27.88
N ARG A 517 -33.64 5.26 -26.76
CA ARG A 517 -33.96 4.04 -26.03
C ARG A 517 -35.30 4.15 -25.31
N GLY A 518 -35.81 3.04 -24.79
CA GLY A 518 -37.09 3.01 -24.07
C GLY A 518 -38.33 3.10 -25.00
N PHE A 519 -38.20 2.78 -26.27
CA PHE A 519 -39.30 2.87 -27.24
C PHE A 519 -40.42 1.87 -26.98
N VAL A 520 -41.65 2.37 -26.99
CA VAL A 520 -42.91 1.60 -26.89
C VAL A 520 -43.61 1.63 -28.24
N GLU A 521 -44.21 0.51 -28.67
CA GLU A 521 -44.94 0.39 -29.91
C GLU A 521 -46.40 0.84 -29.76
N ALA A 522 -46.96 1.47 -30.77
CA ALA A 522 -48.34 1.88 -30.87
C ALA A 522 -48.99 1.41 -32.21
N GLU A 523 -50.15 0.74 -32.08
CA GLU A 523 -51.05 0.45 -33.22
C GLU A 523 -52.07 1.60 -33.45
N GLU A 524 -51.56 2.80 -33.28
CA GLU A 524 -52.29 4.06 -33.45
C GLU A 524 -51.32 5.18 -33.87
N ARG A 525 -51.83 6.20 -34.50
CA ARG A 525 -51.05 7.34 -34.97
C ARG A 525 -51.91 8.63 -35.02
N PRO A 526 -51.30 9.82 -34.96
CA PRO A 526 -52.05 11.09 -35.16
C PRO A 526 -52.59 11.21 -36.56
N ASN A 527 -53.76 11.86 -36.66
CA ASN A 527 -54.27 12.37 -37.92
C ASN A 527 -53.40 13.56 -38.36
N ILE A 528 -52.72 13.44 -39.51
CA ILE A 528 -51.93 14.56 -40.01
C ILE A 528 -52.54 15.10 -41.29
N THR A 529 -52.71 16.43 -41.33
CA THR A 529 -53.00 17.13 -42.57
C THR A 529 -51.72 17.65 -43.17
N PHE A 530 -51.32 17.13 -44.33
CA PHE A 530 -50.18 17.58 -45.12
C PHE A 530 -50.57 18.76 -45.97
N ALA A 531 -49.82 19.88 -45.89
CA ALA A 531 -50.04 21.07 -46.68
C ALA A 531 -48.99 21.17 -47.78
N GLN A 532 -49.43 21.27 -48.98
CA GLN A 532 -48.60 21.53 -50.15
C GLN A 532 -49.07 22.83 -50.81
N GLY A 533 -48.16 23.77 -51.08
CA GLY A 533 -48.56 25.07 -51.60
C GLY A 533 -47.40 25.93 -52.11
N ASP A 534 -47.77 27.14 -52.49
CA ASP A 534 -46.87 28.22 -52.80
C ASP A 534 -47.08 29.37 -51.80
N TYR A 535 -46.10 29.63 -50.99
CA TYR A 535 -46.16 30.59 -49.89
C TYR A 535 -45.05 31.63 -49.99
N ASP A 536 -45.38 32.87 -49.75
CA ASP A 536 -44.40 33.89 -49.47
C ASP A 536 -44.10 33.82 -47.96
N LEU A 537 -42.91 33.45 -47.56
CA LEU A 537 -42.51 33.23 -46.16
C LEU A 537 -41.43 34.21 -45.75
N THR A 538 -41.60 34.78 -44.56
CA THR A 538 -40.48 35.41 -43.82
C THR A 538 -39.99 34.43 -42.75
N ILE A 539 -38.73 34.01 -42.82
CA ILE A 539 -38.09 33.12 -41.88
C ILE A 539 -37.09 33.94 -41.08
N THR A 540 -37.27 33.97 -39.75
CA THR A 540 -36.38 34.68 -38.84
C THR A 540 -35.70 33.72 -37.93
N ASP A 541 -34.37 33.81 -37.87
CA ASP A 541 -33.55 33.01 -36.95
C ASP A 541 -33.62 33.61 -35.55
N GLN A 542 -33.95 32.78 -34.57
CA GLN A 542 -33.89 33.11 -33.15
C GLN A 542 -32.87 32.24 -32.48
N THR A 543 -31.81 32.85 -31.92
CA THR A 543 -30.81 32.15 -31.16
C THR A 543 -31.33 31.82 -29.77
N ILE A 544 -31.34 30.53 -29.44
CA ILE A 544 -31.52 30.04 -28.07
C ILE A 544 -30.21 29.46 -27.57
N THR A 545 -29.94 29.67 -26.30
CA THR A 545 -28.75 29.17 -25.66
C THR A 545 -29.12 28.15 -24.61
N ASP A 546 -28.60 26.95 -24.74
CA ASP A 546 -28.69 25.91 -23.74
C ASP A 546 -27.38 25.85 -22.99
N SER A 547 -27.42 25.54 -21.69
CA SER A 547 -26.22 25.44 -20.85
C SER A 547 -26.11 24.03 -20.30
N VAL A 548 -24.94 23.44 -20.47
CA VAL A 548 -24.59 22.13 -19.92
C VAL A 548 -23.54 22.33 -18.85
N MET A 549 -23.89 21.99 -17.61
CA MET A 549 -22.97 22.09 -16.49
C MET A 549 -21.78 21.14 -16.68
N LEU A 550 -20.59 21.66 -16.46
CA LEU A 550 -19.36 20.85 -16.48
C LEU A 550 -19.32 19.93 -15.26
N THR A 551 -18.74 18.77 -15.42
CA THR A 551 -18.59 17.82 -14.32
C THR A 551 -17.70 18.40 -13.22
N PRO A 552 -18.20 18.52 -11.96
CA PRO A 552 -17.38 18.99 -10.86
C PRO A 552 -16.31 17.98 -10.45
N ASN A 553 -15.25 18.47 -9.82
CA ASN A 553 -14.32 17.64 -9.09
C ASN A 553 -14.80 17.52 -7.63
N ILE A 554 -14.83 16.30 -7.12
CA ILE A 554 -15.11 16.07 -5.70
C ILE A 554 -13.81 16.18 -4.94
N VAL A 555 -13.70 17.20 -4.10
CA VAL A 555 -12.54 17.49 -3.27
C VAL A 555 -12.80 16.99 -1.85
N ARG A 556 -12.02 16.00 -1.39
CA ARG A 556 -12.04 15.50 -0.02
C ARG A 556 -10.78 15.97 0.70
N GLU A 557 -10.96 16.83 1.67
CA GLU A 557 -9.89 17.28 2.54
C GLU A 557 -9.87 16.43 3.80
N TYR A 558 -8.68 16.04 4.23
CA TYR A 558 -8.49 15.25 5.43
C TYR A 558 -7.65 16.01 6.46
N GLU A 559 -7.87 15.70 7.71
CA GLU A 559 -7.06 16.17 8.83
C GLU A 559 -6.55 15.00 9.66
N ILE A 560 -5.39 15.19 10.29
CA ILE A 560 -4.88 14.25 11.29
C ILE A 560 -5.51 14.59 12.64
N VAL A 561 -6.11 13.58 13.26
CA VAL A 561 -6.58 13.63 14.64
C VAL A 561 -5.56 12.91 15.52
N PRO A 562 -4.66 13.65 16.21
CA PRO A 562 -3.68 13.06 17.09
C PRO A 562 -4.35 12.34 18.25
N ARG A 563 -3.87 11.13 18.59
CA ARG A 563 -4.39 10.34 19.70
C ARG A 563 -3.23 10.01 20.64
N TYR A 564 -3.31 10.60 21.83
CA TYR A 564 -2.29 10.44 22.85
C TYR A 564 -2.69 9.34 23.82
N GLY A 565 -1.76 8.43 24.10
CA GLY A 565 -1.93 7.33 25.04
C GLY A 565 -1.28 6.04 24.53
N THR A 566 -1.23 5.05 25.41
CA THR A 566 -0.60 3.77 25.11
C THR A 566 -1.37 3.05 23.99
N MET A 567 -0.70 2.67 22.92
CA MET A 567 -1.26 1.90 21.80
C MET A 567 -2.35 2.60 20.98
N LEU A 568 -2.54 3.91 21.12
CA LEU A 568 -3.48 4.66 20.33
C LEU A 568 -2.78 5.25 19.10
N ASN A 569 -3.17 4.80 17.92
CA ASN A 569 -2.72 5.40 16.67
C ASN A 569 -3.43 6.73 16.42
N ASP A 570 -2.76 7.66 15.76
CA ASP A 570 -3.44 8.79 15.15
C ASP A 570 -4.47 8.27 14.13
N SER A 571 -5.49 9.02 13.86
CA SER A 571 -6.47 8.70 12.84
C SER A 571 -6.57 9.82 11.82
N ILE A 572 -6.97 9.45 10.61
CA ILE A 572 -7.32 10.39 9.56
C ILE A 572 -8.82 10.60 9.65
N ALA A 573 -9.26 11.85 9.73
CA ALA A 573 -10.66 12.24 9.65
C ALA A 573 -10.91 13.04 8.38
N GLU A 574 -12.08 12.88 7.79
CA GLU A 574 -12.54 13.72 6.70
C GLU A 574 -12.96 15.07 7.28
N ALA A 575 -12.28 16.14 6.89
CA ALA A 575 -12.52 17.49 7.37
C ALA A 575 -13.62 18.17 6.55
N SER A 576 -13.61 18.00 5.22
CA SER A 576 -14.61 18.53 4.31
C SER A 576 -14.75 17.68 3.05
N VAL A 577 -15.92 17.76 2.42
CA VAL A 577 -16.16 17.23 1.07
C VAL A 577 -16.90 18.32 0.30
N ASN A 578 -16.31 18.78 -0.78
CA ASN A 578 -16.85 19.87 -1.57
C ASN A 578 -16.85 19.51 -3.06
N GLU A 579 -17.77 20.11 -3.79
CA GLU A 579 -17.78 20.12 -5.25
C GLU A 579 -17.12 21.41 -5.71
N TYR A 580 -16.05 21.29 -6.49
CA TYR A 580 -15.39 22.43 -7.12
C TYR A 580 -15.15 22.13 -8.58
N TRP A 581 -15.08 23.17 -9.40
CA TRP A 581 -14.72 23.05 -10.81
C TRP A 581 -13.28 23.52 -10.99
N GLU A 582 -12.49 22.74 -11.75
CA GLU A 582 -11.16 23.17 -12.13
C GLU A 582 -11.24 24.51 -12.89
N ALA A 583 -10.48 25.52 -12.47
CA ALA A 583 -10.50 26.84 -13.10
C ALA A 583 -10.06 26.75 -14.54
N ARG A 584 -10.98 27.03 -15.46
CA ARG A 584 -10.78 26.92 -16.90
C ARG A 584 -11.76 27.79 -17.69
N TYR A 585 -11.69 27.76 -19.02
CA TYR A 585 -12.64 28.42 -19.88
C TYR A 585 -13.98 27.68 -19.93
N GLU A 586 -15.07 28.43 -19.92
CA GLU A 586 -16.39 28.02 -20.41
C GLU A 586 -16.43 28.29 -21.92
N TYR A 587 -16.95 27.35 -22.68
CA TYR A 587 -16.99 27.50 -24.13
C TYR A 587 -18.42 27.73 -24.64
N ILE A 588 -18.56 28.52 -25.67
CA ILE A 588 -19.78 28.74 -26.41
C ILE A 588 -19.63 28.06 -27.77
N PHE A 589 -20.51 27.13 -28.06
CA PHE A 589 -20.50 26.32 -29.26
C PHE A 589 -21.61 26.76 -30.20
N ASP A 590 -21.36 26.68 -31.51
CA ASP A 590 -22.39 26.79 -32.56
C ASP A 590 -23.20 25.47 -32.70
N PRO A 591 -24.26 25.42 -33.54
CA PRO A 591 -25.05 24.20 -33.77
C PRO A 591 -24.24 23.03 -34.34
N GLU A 592 -23.15 23.29 -35.01
CA GLU A 592 -22.22 22.31 -35.60
C GLU A 592 -21.22 21.79 -34.58
N GLY A 593 -21.15 22.37 -33.33
CA GLY A 593 -20.24 21.96 -32.28
C GLY A 593 -18.87 22.65 -32.32
N ASN A 594 -18.71 23.69 -33.12
CA ASN A 594 -17.48 24.49 -33.10
C ASN A 594 -17.52 25.54 -32.03
N VAL A 595 -16.38 25.78 -31.39
CA VAL A 595 -16.23 26.86 -30.39
C VAL A 595 -16.29 28.21 -31.13
N ILE A 596 -17.27 29.06 -30.78
CA ILE A 596 -17.44 30.39 -31.33
C ILE A 596 -16.98 31.50 -30.36
N ASP A 597 -16.96 31.25 -29.06
CA ASP A 597 -16.47 32.15 -28.03
C ASP A 597 -16.10 31.39 -26.74
N SER A 598 -15.43 32.04 -25.78
CA SER A 598 -15.04 31.48 -24.51
C SER A 598 -15.02 32.54 -23.40
N ILE A 599 -15.36 32.11 -22.18
CA ILE A 599 -15.36 32.92 -20.97
C ILE A 599 -14.27 32.36 -20.05
N GLU A 600 -13.27 33.21 -19.71
CA GLU A 600 -12.22 32.82 -18.77
C GLU A 600 -12.71 32.90 -17.34
N ASN A 601 -12.54 31.81 -16.56
CA ASN A 601 -12.85 31.79 -15.14
C ASN A 601 -11.57 31.76 -14.32
N VAL A 602 -11.35 32.83 -13.58
CA VAL A 602 -10.20 32.98 -12.71
C VAL A 602 -10.42 32.17 -11.44
N ALA A 603 -9.42 31.41 -11.01
CA ALA A 603 -9.48 30.61 -9.80
C ALA A 603 -9.86 31.46 -8.57
N THR A 604 -10.84 30.97 -7.81
CA THR A 604 -11.24 31.55 -6.51
C THR A 604 -10.42 30.99 -5.35
N GLY A 605 -9.78 29.82 -5.54
CA GLY A 605 -8.95 29.17 -4.58
C GLY A 605 -7.99 28.16 -5.21
N SER A 606 -7.08 27.65 -4.38
CA SER A 606 -6.08 26.65 -4.80
C SER A 606 -5.82 25.65 -3.68
N ILE A 607 -5.76 24.35 -4.00
CA ILE A 607 -5.47 23.28 -3.05
C ILE A 607 -4.21 22.54 -3.53
N THR A 608 -3.20 22.48 -2.65
CA THR A 608 -2.00 21.67 -2.90
C THR A 608 -2.15 20.30 -2.26
N ILE A 609 -2.00 19.23 -3.06
CA ILE A 609 -2.03 17.85 -2.58
C ILE A 609 -0.68 17.56 -1.92
N ALA A 610 -0.72 17.23 -0.64
CA ALA A 610 0.43 16.86 0.17
C ALA A 610 0.19 15.52 0.87
N GLU A 611 1.25 14.90 1.38
CA GLU A 611 1.12 13.71 2.22
C GLU A 611 0.81 14.11 3.66
N LEU A 612 -0.17 13.43 4.26
CA LEU A 612 -0.47 13.57 5.67
C LEU A 612 0.55 12.80 6.51
N THR A 613 0.99 13.43 7.60
CA THR A 613 1.90 12.83 8.56
C THR A 613 1.15 12.40 9.81
N TYR A 614 1.18 11.09 10.13
CA TYR A 614 0.55 10.53 11.33
C TYR A 614 1.38 9.36 11.87
N TYR A 615 1.17 9.02 13.13
CA TYR A 615 1.94 8.00 13.83
C TYR A 615 1.10 6.77 14.19
N LYS A 616 1.68 5.58 13.95
CA LYS A 616 1.20 4.31 14.51
C LYS A 616 2.02 3.98 15.73
N ARG A 617 1.35 3.63 16.85
CA ARG A 617 1.97 3.41 18.15
C ARG A 617 1.87 1.96 18.59
N TYR A 618 2.92 1.48 19.27
CA TYR A 618 2.99 0.13 19.85
C TYR A 618 3.84 0.13 21.12
N PRO A 619 3.80 -0.97 21.94
CA PRO A 619 4.72 -1.13 23.04
C PRO A 619 6.17 -0.99 22.57
N SER A 620 6.97 -0.26 23.35
CA SER A 620 8.38 -0.10 23.03
C SER A 620 9.10 -1.45 23.05
N LYS A 621 9.86 -1.71 22.00
CA LYS A 621 10.62 -2.93 21.80
C LYS A 621 12.09 -2.56 21.68
N PHE A 622 12.85 -2.89 22.71
CA PHE A 622 14.27 -2.58 22.83
C PHE A 622 15.11 -3.74 22.30
N GLU A 623 15.97 -3.49 21.35
CA GLU A 623 16.98 -4.44 20.93
C GLU A 623 18.14 -4.40 21.93
N LEU A 624 18.34 -5.51 22.62
CA LEU A 624 19.47 -5.68 23.53
C LEU A 624 20.75 -6.04 22.77
N MET A 625 20.58 -6.79 21.68
CA MET A 625 21.69 -7.31 20.89
C MET A 625 21.23 -7.60 19.46
N SER A 626 22.00 -7.11 18.50
CA SER A 626 21.95 -7.53 17.11
C SER A 626 23.09 -8.54 16.89
N PHE A 627 22.77 -9.71 16.33
CA PHE A 627 23.70 -10.81 16.09
C PHE A 627 23.41 -11.44 14.73
N VAL A 628 24.44 -11.93 14.06
CA VAL A 628 24.30 -12.70 12.81
C VAL A 628 24.87 -14.10 13.02
N THR A 629 24.08 -15.13 12.73
CA THR A 629 24.52 -16.53 12.85
C THR A 629 25.70 -16.83 11.87
N PRO A 630 26.60 -17.74 12.23
CA PRO A 630 27.71 -18.11 11.34
C PRO A 630 27.24 -19.01 10.19
N TYR A 631 27.99 -19.04 9.08
CA TYR A 631 27.87 -20.07 8.05
C TYR A 631 28.23 -21.44 8.61
N GLY A 632 27.28 -22.38 8.59
CA GLY A 632 27.37 -23.62 9.34
C GLY A 632 28.10 -24.78 8.67
N ILE A 633 28.49 -24.71 7.39
CA ILE A 633 29.17 -25.83 6.72
C ILE A 633 30.56 -26.02 7.31
N TYR A 634 30.83 -27.23 7.84
CA TYR A 634 32.03 -27.62 8.59
C TYR A 634 32.24 -26.87 9.91
N LEU A 635 31.31 -26.03 10.34
CA LEU A 635 31.44 -25.34 11.61
C LEU A 635 31.13 -26.27 12.79
N ASN A 636 32.00 -26.23 13.79
CA ASN A 636 31.85 -26.95 15.05
C ASN A 636 31.97 -25.97 16.23
N LEU A 637 30.83 -25.70 16.88
CA LEU A 637 30.80 -24.87 18.09
C LEU A 637 30.97 -25.69 19.38
N GLY A 638 31.10 -27.02 19.28
CA GLY A 638 31.14 -27.94 20.41
C GLY A 638 29.77 -28.29 21.00
N ASP A 639 29.75 -29.35 21.83
CA ASP A 639 28.50 -29.83 22.47
C ASP A 639 27.94 -28.82 23.45
N ASN A 640 28.80 -28.03 24.11
CA ASN A 640 28.43 -26.99 25.09
C ASN A 640 28.24 -25.61 24.44
N GLY A 641 28.48 -25.47 23.13
CA GLY A 641 28.38 -24.20 22.42
C GLY A 641 29.53 -23.23 22.71
N LYS A 642 29.31 -21.99 22.30
CA LYS A 642 30.16 -20.83 22.60
C LYS A 642 29.31 -19.76 23.27
N THR A 643 29.86 -19.09 24.27
CA THR A 643 29.17 -18.06 25.04
C THR A 643 29.75 -16.69 24.71
N TRP A 644 28.89 -15.76 24.31
CA TRP A 644 29.16 -14.32 24.21
C TRP A 644 28.62 -13.65 25.47
N LEU A 645 29.43 -12.78 26.10
CA LEU A 645 29.05 -12.03 27.30
C LEU A 645 28.76 -10.57 26.92
N PHE A 646 27.48 -10.19 26.96
CA PHE A 646 27.04 -8.82 26.68
C PHE A 646 26.77 -8.05 27.93
N ASP A 647 27.35 -6.87 28.05
CA ASP A 647 26.99 -5.92 29.09
C ASP A 647 25.67 -5.21 28.67
N VAL A 648 24.60 -5.54 29.39
CA VAL A 648 23.27 -4.98 29.19
C VAL A 648 22.84 -4.09 30.34
N THR A 649 23.79 -3.59 31.12
CA THR A 649 23.53 -2.72 32.28
C THR A 649 22.77 -1.45 31.88
N ASP A 650 23.04 -0.88 30.71
CA ASP A 650 22.32 0.29 30.20
C ASP A 650 20.80 0.05 30.00
N TYR A 651 20.36 -1.21 30.01
CA TYR A 651 18.96 -1.58 29.91
C TYR A 651 18.31 -1.89 31.28
N ALA A 652 18.99 -1.58 32.40
CA ALA A 652 18.46 -1.81 33.75
C ALA A 652 17.03 -1.27 33.96
N PRO A 653 16.64 -0.08 33.43
CA PRO A 653 15.27 0.43 33.57
C PRO A 653 14.19 -0.47 32.98
N VAL A 654 14.51 -1.27 31.95
CA VAL A 654 13.57 -2.17 31.24
C VAL A 654 13.80 -3.64 31.55
N LEU A 655 14.94 -4.00 32.16
CA LEU A 655 15.27 -5.36 32.65
C LEU A 655 14.83 -5.58 34.10
N LYS A 656 13.57 -5.22 34.39
CA LYS A 656 12.95 -5.39 35.73
C LYS A 656 11.48 -5.76 35.62
N GLY A 657 10.96 -6.52 36.59
CA GLY A 657 9.59 -7.00 36.57
C GLY A 657 9.31 -7.95 35.40
N ARG A 658 8.03 -8.15 35.11
CA ARG A 658 7.61 -9.10 34.06
C ARG A 658 7.65 -8.47 32.68
N LYS A 659 8.50 -8.98 31.80
CA LYS A 659 8.72 -8.51 30.44
C LYS A 659 8.60 -9.63 29.44
N ARG A 660 8.23 -9.28 28.20
CA ARG A 660 8.26 -10.18 27.06
C ARG A 660 9.64 -10.15 26.42
N MET A 661 10.31 -11.28 26.39
CA MET A 661 11.58 -11.46 25.68
C MET A 661 11.37 -12.20 24.38
N THR A 662 11.95 -11.70 23.30
CA THR A 662 11.79 -12.24 21.96
C THR A 662 13.16 -12.42 21.30
N ILE A 663 13.38 -13.57 20.66
CA ILE A 663 14.48 -13.77 19.72
C ILE A 663 13.89 -13.80 18.33
N GLU A 664 14.22 -12.82 17.50
CA GLU A 664 13.82 -12.76 16.09
C GLU A 664 14.97 -13.19 15.20
N ARG A 665 14.71 -14.17 14.35
CA ARG A 665 15.69 -14.69 13.42
C ARG A 665 15.09 -14.86 12.02
N GLY A 666 15.85 -14.45 11.02
CA GLY A 666 15.58 -14.81 9.64
C GLY A 666 16.01 -16.25 9.34
N GLY A 667 15.44 -16.89 8.33
CA GLY A 667 15.87 -18.17 7.79
C GLY A 667 15.64 -19.40 8.68
N GLN A 668 16.56 -20.38 8.60
CA GLN A 668 16.43 -21.67 9.26
C GLN A 668 16.79 -21.60 10.75
N TRP A 669 16.02 -22.27 11.61
CA TRP A 669 16.29 -22.35 13.04
C TRP A 669 17.11 -23.60 13.36
N GLN A 670 18.43 -23.54 13.13
CA GLN A 670 19.35 -24.69 13.27
C GLN A 670 20.40 -24.51 14.36
N GLU A 671 20.40 -23.38 15.07
CA GLU A 671 21.23 -23.15 16.24
C GLU A 671 20.38 -23.29 17.51
N ASP A 672 20.87 -24.07 18.47
CA ASP A 672 20.33 -24.17 19.81
C ASP A 672 20.93 -23.06 20.68
N MET A 673 20.09 -22.40 21.49
CA MET A 673 20.49 -21.26 22.32
C MET A 673 20.16 -21.54 23.79
N ASP A 674 21.09 -21.17 24.68
CA ASP A 674 20.89 -21.08 26.13
C ASP A 674 21.26 -19.65 26.55
N ILE A 675 20.26 -18.90 27.03
CA ILE A 675 20.43 -17.47 27.34
C ILE A 675 20.08 -17.24 28.79
N LYS A 676 20.98 -16.58 29.54
CA LYS A 676 20.82 -16.24 30.94
C LYS A 676 21.22 -14.79 31.17
N PHE A 677 20.53 -14.12 32.09
CA PHE A 677 20.97 -12.83 32.60
C PHE A 677 21.62 -13.03 33.97
N LEU A 678 22.76 -12.39 34.15
CA LEU A 678 23.56 -12.42 35.36
C LEU A 678 23.48 -11.03 36.02
N TYR A 679 22.75 -10.92 37.11
CA TYR A 679 22.62 -9.68 37.88
C TYR A 679 23.62 -9.69 39.02
N ILE A 680 24.64 -8.86 38.91
CA ILE A 680 25.68 -8.75 39.92
C ILE A 680 25.28 -7.68 40.96
N VAL A 681 24.98 -8.10 42.16
CA VAL A 681 24.51 -7.21 43.24
C VAL A 681 25.59 -6.24 43.64
N GLY A 682 25.26 -4.95 43.72
CA GLY A 682 26.19 -3.90 44.12
C GLY A 682 25.81 -2.54 43.55
N THR A 683 26.59 -1.53 43.86
CA THR A 683 26.38 -0.16 43.39
C THR A 683 27.00 0.01 42.01
N PRO A 684 26.24 0.46 40.97
CA PRO A 684 26.81 0.76 39.66
C PRO A 684 27.67 2.03 39.71
N ALA A 685 28.53 2.23 38.69
CA ALA A 685 29.33 3.45 38.62
C ALA A 685 28.47 4.72 38.53
N ARG A 686 27.31 4.61 37.89
CA ARG A 686 26.22 5.60 37.80
C ARG A 686 24.89 4.88 37.61
N ASP A 687 23.80 5.47 38.04
CA ASP A 687 22.47 4.91 37.77
C ASP A 687 22.06 5.14 36.33
N VAL A 688 21.38 4.18 35.72
CA VAL A 688 20.71 4.35 34.45
C VAL A 688 19.28 4.83 34.73
N ILE A 689 19.00 6.07 34.41
CA ILE A 689 17.71 6.74 34.69
C ILE A 689 16.64 6.26 33.71
N ASP A 690 16.95 6.26 32.44
CA ASP A 690 16.00 5.90 31.39
C ASP A 690 16.68 5.34 30.12
N VAL A 691 15.93 4.55 29.39
CA VAL A 691 16.27 4.12 28.04
C VAL A 691 15.05 4.32 27.13
N GLN A 692 15.24 4.97 25.99
CA GLN A 692 14.19 5.26 25.00
C GLN A 692 14.61 4.70 23.64
N GLN A 693 13.66 4.12 22.93
CA GLN A 693 13.82 3.77 21.51
C GLN A 693 13.50 5.02 20.69
N ILE A 694 14.45 5.53 19.91
CA ILE A 694 14.22 6.76 19.11
C ILE A 694 13.31 6.44 17.92
N TRP A 695 13.64 5.41 17.14
CA TRP A 695 12.79 4.88 16.08
C TRP A 695 12.61 3.38 16.25
N LYS A 696 11.50 2.85 15.77
CA LYS A 696 11.30 1.41 15.70
C LYS A 696 12.38 0.76 14.83
N VAL A 697 13.03 -0.27 15.36
CA VAL A 697 13.98 -1.07 14.57
C VAL A 697 13.28 -1.68 13.36
N SER A 698 13.71 -1.35 12.17
CA SER A 698 13.16 -1.84 10.91
C SER A 698 14.22 -1.84 9.80
N SER A 699 13.99 -2.63 8.76
CA SER A 699 14.80 -2.56 7.54
C SER A 699 14.20 -1.51 6.59
N SER A 700 14.96 -0.53 6.21
CA SER A 700 14.50 0.57 5.36
C SER A 700 15.43 0.79 4.18
N SER A 701 14.84 1.07 3.01
CA SER A 701 15.60 1.38 1.81
C SER A 701 16.27 2.75 1.93
N TYR A 702 17.38 2.92 1.24
CA TYR A 702 18.08 4.19 1.11
C TYR A 702 17.12 5.33 0.71
N THR A 703 16.26 5.08 -0.30
CA THR A 703 15.29 6.09 -0.78
C THR A 703 14.28 6.49 0.30
N SER A 704 13.85 5.54 1.14
CA SER A 704 12.91 5.84 2.24
C SER A 704 13.57 6.69 3.32
N ILE A 705 14.86 6.46 3.59
CA ILE A 705 15.64 7.27 4.54
C ILE A 705 15.81 8.68 4.00
N GLN A 706 16.26 8.84 2.76
CA GLN A 706 16.48 10.13 2.11
C GLN A 706 15.22 11.01 1.96
N ASN A 707 14.05 10.38 1.92
CA ASN A 707 12.76 11.08 1.78
C ASN A 707 12.01 11.20 3.12
N GLU A 708 12.69 11.07 4.24
CA GLU A 708 12.09 11.16 5.59
C GLU A 708 10.92 10.20 5.83
N ARG A 709 10.81 9.12 5.02
CA ARG A 709 9.76 8.09 5.15
C ARG A 709 10.13 6.97 6.14
N ALA A 710 11.37 6.96 6.57
CA ALA A 710 11.88 6.08 7.61
C ALA A 710 12.99 6.83 8.35
N TYR A 711 12.99 6.67 9.67
CA TYR A 711 13.92 7.37 10.56
C TYR A 711 13.87 8.90 10.37
N GLU A 712 12.66 9.42 10.23
CA GLU A 712 12.36 10.84 10.08
C GLU A 712 12.97 11.67 11.20
N THR A 713 13.24 12.95 10.93
CA THR A 713 13.62 13.89 11.99
C THR A 713 12.61 13.86 13.11
N ARG A 714 13.06 13.63 14.33
CA ARG A 714 12.19 13.40 15.49
C ARG A 714 12.61 14.23 16.69
N ASP A 715 11.63 14.86 17.31
CA ASP A 715 11.79 15.55 18.59
C ASP A 715 11.73 14.54 19.73
N VAL A 716 12.82 14.41 20.48
CA VAL A 716 12.97 13.49 21.60
C VAL A 716 13.09 14.26 22.90
N LEU A 717 12.20 13.98 23.85
CA LEU A 717 12.24 14.60 25.17
C LEU A 717 13.37 13.97 26.03
N MET A 718 14.32 14.78 26.45
CA MET A 718 15.37 14.36 27.36
C MET A 718 14.80 14.17 28.77
N PRO A 719 15.05 13.03 29.47
CA PRO A 719 14.66 12.84 30.84
C PRO A 719 15.15 13.98 31.75
N ALA A 720 14.23 14.52 32.57
CA ALA A 720 14.53 15.70 33.38
C ALA A 720 15.53 15.41 34.51
N GLU A 721 15.58 14.15 34.96
CA GLU A 721 16.48 13.66 36.00
C GLU A 721 17.84 13.21 35.45
N GLY A 722 18.03 13.27 34.14
CA GLY A 722 19.26 12.86 33.47
C GLY A 722 20.37 13.92 33.64
N GLU A 723 21.59 13.48 33.98
CA GLU A 723 22.77 14.32 34.10
C GLU A 723 23.78 14.05 32.96
N ALA A 724 23.71 12.87 32.37
CA ALA A 724 24.48 12.53 31.17
C ALA A 724 23.61 11.76 30.17
N PHE A 725 23.88 11.95 28.87
CA PHE A 725 23.07 11.39 27.78
C PHE A 725 23.96 10.77 26.71
N LYS A 726 23.54 9.62 26.22
CA LYS A 726 24.21 8.90 25.14
C LYS A 726 23.21 8.38 24.13
N ILE A 727 23.54 8.49 22.85
CA ILE A 727 22.83 7.73 21.78
C ILE A 727 23.68 6.52 21.42
N ARG A 728 23.07 5.33 21.53
CA ARG A 728 23.63 4.07 21.07
C ARG A 728 23.06 3.77 19.68
N SER A 729 23.94 3.60 18.70
CA SER A 729 23.60 3.27 17.34
C SER A 729 24.12 1.90 16.96
N VAL A 730 23.23 1.02 16.47
CA VAL A 730 23.58 -0.27 15.87
C VAL A 730 22.98 -0.32 14.48
N ILE A 731 23.85 -0.40 13.47
CA ILE A 731 23.41 -0.34 12.06
C ILE A 731 23.98 -1.54 11.31
N THR A 732 23.13 -2.20 10.52
CA THR A 732 23.54 -3.27 9.63
C THR A 732 23.08 -2.98 8.20
N GLY A 733 24.00 -3.03 7.24
CA GLY A 733 23.72 -2.84 5.82
C GLY A 733 23.38 -4.15 5.12
N HIS A 734 22.41 -4.10 4.21
CA HIS A 734 21.91 -5.25 3.46
C HIS A 734 21.68 -4.92 1.98
N GLY A 735 21.63 -5.99 1.15
CA GLY A 735 21.63 -5.86 -0.30
C GLY A 735 23.03 -5.56 -0.84
N GLN A 736 23.26 -5.83 -2.13
CA GLN A 736 24.62 -5.85 -2.70
C GLN A 736 25.43 -4.58 -2.43
N GLN A 737 24.81 -3.42 -2.50
CA GLN A 737 25.50 -2.14 -2.28
C GLN A 737 25.41 -1.65 -0.84
N GLY A 738 24.40 -2.07 -0.09
CA GLY A 738 24.27 -1.75 1.32
C GLY A 738 25.18 -2.60 2.20
N GLU A 739 25.42 -3.86 1.81
CA GLU A 739 26.20 -4.84 2.57
C GLU A 739 27.71 -4.71 2.31
N PHE A 740 28.11 -4.64 1.02
CA PHE A 740 29.49 -4.76 0.61
C PHE A 740 30.15 -3.44 0.19
N SER A 741 29.65 -2.32 0.68
CA SER A 741 30.27 -1.01 0.44
C SER A 741 30.26 -0.18 1.72
N PRO A 742 31.41 0.36 2.15
CA PRO A 742 31.43 1.26 3.29
C PRO A 742 30.64 2.53 2.98
N ARG A 743 29.86 2.98 3.94
CA ARG A 743 29.07 4.21 3.85
C ARG A 743 29.25 5.05 5.11
N HIS A 744 29.19 6.36 4.93
CA HIS A 744 29.07 7.29 6.02
C HIS A 744 27.62 7.38 6.45
N HIS A 745 27.41 7.26 7.73
CA HIS A 745 26.16 7.47 8.41
C HIS A 745 26.27 8.68 9.28
N THR A 746 25.23 9.47 9.36
CA THR A 746 25.21 10.70 10.17
C THR A 746 24.07 10.68 11.16
N LEU A 747 24.33 11.24 12.32
CA LEU A 747 23.34 11.55 13.34
C LEU A 747 23.41 13.04 13.63
N ASN A 748 22.35 13.78 13.31
CA ASN A 748 22.27 15.19 13.45
C ASN A 748 21.39 15.56 14.64
N LEU A 749 21.82 16.54 15.43
CA LEU A 749 21.07 17.07 16.56
C LEU A 749 20.78 18.55 16.33
N ASN A 750 19.67 19.03 16.92
CA ASN A 750 19.28 20.45 16.94
C ASN A 750 19.22 21.05 15.52
N GLU A 751 18.43 20.42 14.63
CA GLU A 751 18.26 20.85 13.23
C GLU A 751 19.57 20.88 12.42
N GLY A 752 20.54 20.03 12.78
CA GLY A 752 21.81 19.91 12.08
C GLY A 752 22.95 20.78 12.61
N ASP A 753 22.76 21.48 13.73
CA ASP A 753 23.83 22.25 14.37
C ASP A 753 24.99 21.37 14.87
N ILE A 754 24.70 20.11 15.22
CA ILE A 754 25.65 19.11 15.68
C ILE A 754 25.53 17.87 14.82
N GLU A 755 26.63 17.44 14.22
CA GLU A 755 26.71 16.24 13.39
C GLU A 755 27.75 15.25 13.92
N PHE A 756 27.34 13.99 14.08
CA PHE A 756 28.21 12.85 14.24
C PHE A 756 28.26 12.10 12.91
N ASP A 757 29.44 11.96 12.33
CA ASP A 757 29.71 11.25 11.07
C ASP A 757 30.61 10.06 11.34
N TRP A 758 30.22 8.86 10.90
CA TRP A 758 31.04 7.68 11.03
C TRP A 758 30.83 6.69 9.87
N VAL A 759 31.84 5.86 9.62
CA VAL A 759 31.74 4.78 8.63
C VAL A 759 31.26 3.51 9.32
N VAL A 760 30.19 2.92 8.79
CA VAL A 760 29.72 1.61 9.22
C VAL A 760 30.38 0.53 8.35
N TRP A 761 31.41 -0.13 8.93
CA TRP A 761 32.20 -1.13 8.21
C TRP A 761 32.94 -2.09 9.15
N ASN A 762 32.95 -3.39 8.85
CA ASN A 762 33.58 -4.42 9.63
C ASN A 762 34.54 -5.28 8.80
N GLU A 763 35.74 -5.56 9.32
CA GLU A 763 36.67 -6.54 8.79
C GLU A 763 36.32 -7.93 9.31
N CYS A 764 35.64 -8.73 8.50
CA CYS A 764 35.10 -10.03 8.92
C CYS A 764 36.14 -11.16 8.94
N SER A 765 37.27 -11.02 8.26
CA SER A 765 38.34 -12.02 8.27
C SER A 765 39.01 -12.22 9.65
N THR A 766 38.83 -11.24 10.56
CA THR A 766 39.42 -11.24 11.91
C THR A 766 38.51 -11.79 13.01
N ILE A 767 37.24 -12.12 12.72
CA ILE A 767 36.26 -12.55 13.73
C ILE A 767 36.68 -13.85 14.47
N PRO A 768 36.19 -14.04 15.71
CA PRO A 768 36.61 -15.19 16.54
C PRO A 768 36.10 -16.56 16.05
N ILE A 769 34.95 -16.60 15.39
CA ILE A 769 34.34 -17.85 14.92
C ILE A 769 34.84 -18.17 13.50
N TYR A 770 35.80 -19.12 13.41
CA TYR A 770 36.40 -19.56 12.17
C TYR A 770 36.84 -21.02 12.27
N PRO A 771 37.10 -21.75 11.13
CA PRO A 771 36.62 -21.39 9.79
C PRO A 771 35.09 -21.57 9.67
N GLN A 772 34.51 -20.82 8.78
CA GLN A 772 33.12 -20.98 8.41
C GLN A 772 33.00 -21.34 6.93
N GLY A 773 31.84 -21.80 6.50
CA GLY A 773 31.48 -21.94 5.09
C GLY A 773 31.20 -20.57 4.43
N GLY A 774 30.85 -20.58 3.15
CA GLY A 774 30.37 -19.40 2.44
C GLY A 774 31.39 -18.26 2.31
N THR A 775 30.85 -17.04 2.33
CA THR A 775 31.59 -15.79 2.10
C THR A 775 31.91 -15.03 3.39
N TRP A 776 32.09 -15.73 4.49
CA TRP A 776 32.22 -15.15 5.82
C TRP A 776 33.38 -14.16 5.98
N ILE A 777 34.42 -14.31 5.19
CA ILE A 777 35.62 -13.47 5.25
C ILE A 777 35.47 -12.10 4.58
N TYR A 778 34.40 -11.88 3.83
CA TYR A 778 34.18 -10.59 3.18
C TYR A 778 33.68 -9.55 4.16
N ASP A 779 34.30 -8.39 4.09
CA ASP A 779 33.95 -7.24 4.92
C ASP A 779 32.54 -6.76 4.63
N ARG A 780 31.83 -6.30 5.67
CA ARG A 780 30.42 -5.91 5.61
C ARG A 780 30.12 -4.67 6.42
N ALA A 781 29.01 -4.06 6.07
CA ALA A 781 28.54 -2.87 6.75
C ALA A 781 27.89 -3.23 8.12
N GLY A 782 28.66 -3.06 9.20
CA GLY A 782 28.21 -3.11 10.59
C GLY A 782 28.01 -4.49 11.21
N TRP A 783 28.29 -5.60 10.46
CA TRP A 783 28.10 -6.95 10.97
C TRP A 783 29.05 -7.96 10.34
N CYS A 784 29.26 -9.09 10.99
CA CYS A 784 29.98 -10.24 10.45
C CYS A 784 29.31 -11.54 10.87
N PRO A 785 29.31 -12.61 10.04
CA PRO A 785 28.71 -13.91 10.37
C PRO A 785 29.36 -14.54 11.61
N GLY A 786 28.57 -14.90 12.61
CA GLY A 786 29.06 -15.50 13.88
C GLY A 786 29.55 -14.47 14.90
N ASN A 787 29.16 -13.20 14.75
CA ASN A 787 29.56 -12.13 15.66
C ASN A 787 28.40 -11.17 15.95
N PRO A 788 28.43 -10.48 17.11
CA PRO A 788 27.54 -9.34 17.33
C PRO A 788 27.82 -8.21 16.37
N SER A 789 26.75 -7.45 16.04
CA SER A 789 26.88 -6.24 15.24
C SER A 789 27.59 -5.12 16.01
N ASN A 790 28.26 -4.24 15.29
CA ASN A 790 28.98 -3.13 15.90
C ASN A 790 28.07 -2.16 16.62
N ILE A 791 28.50 -1.72 17.79
CA ILE A 791 27.85 -0.68 18.60
C ILE A 791 28.67 0.60 18.48
N HIS A 792 27.99 1.72 18.18
CA HIS A 792 28.57 3.06 18.20
C HIS A 792 27.84 3.88 19.27
N ASP A 793 28.57 4.34 20.28
CA ASP A 793 28.05 5.15 21.38
C ASP A 793 28.49 6.61 21.21
N PHE A 794 27.51 7.53 21.11
CA PHE A 794 27.73 8.98 20.98
C PHE A 794 27.34 9.70 22.25
N ASP A 795 28.29 10.33 22.93
CA ASP A 795 28.04 11.18 24.08
C ASP A 795 27.43 12.51 23.59
N ILE A 796 26.18 12.75 23.95
CA ILE A 796 25.46 13.94 23.56
C ILE A 796 25.23 14.92 24.71
N THR A 797 25.78 14.65 25.89
CA THR A 797 25.55 15.39 27.13
C THR A 797 25.74 16.90 27.00
N ALA A 798 26.79 17.32 26.25
CA ALA A 798 27.10 18.74 26.04
C ALA A 798 26.12 19.45 25.12
N TYR A 799 25.27 18.76 24.40
CA TYR A 799 24.44 19.28 23.32
C TYR A 799 22.94 19.27 23.62
N VAL A 800 22.56 18.73 24.77
CA VAL A 800 21.16 18.56 25.17
C VAL A 800 20.90 19.21 26.53
N THR A 801 19.64 19.48 26.83
CA THR A 801 19.22 20.04 28.12
C THR A 801 18.20 19.10 28.76
N PRO A 802 18.43 18.63 30.01
CA PRO A 802 17.45 17.83 30.73
C PRO A 802 16.06 18.47 30.73
N GLY A 803 15.03 17.70 30.53
CA GLY A 803 13.63 18.14 30.49
C GLY A 803 13.23 18.97 29.26
N GLN A 804 14.11 19.13 28.29
CA GLN A 804 13.81 19.79 27.01
C GLN A 804 13.83 18.80 25.87
N THR A 805 13.18 19.17 24.76
CA THR A 805 13.13 18.38 23.53
C THR A 805 14.36 18.69 22.66
N THR A 806 14.95 17.67 22.10
CA THR A 806 16.06 17.75 21.13
C THR A 806 15.62 17.13 19.82
N SER A 807 15.81 17.84 18.73
CA SER A 807 15.61 17.31 17.39
C SER A 807 16.75 16.34 17.06
N ILE A 808 16.40 15.13 16.61
CA ILE A 808 17.36 14.08 16.22
C ILE A 808 16.99 13.61 14.81
N ASP A 809 17.98 13.64 13.91
CA ASP A 809 17.85 13.17 12.53
C ASP A 809 18.92 12.12 12.23
N TYR A 810 18.58 11.15 11.39
CA TYR A 810 19.50 10.11 10.93
C TYR A 810 19.54 10.06 9.41
N ASN A 811 20.74 10.01 8.85
CA ASN A 811 20.91 9.93 7.42
C ASN A 811 22.10 9.02 7.03
N VAL A 812 22.18 8.68 5.74
CA VAL A 812 23.26 7.87 5.15
C VAL A 812 23.67 8.47 3.82
N THR A 813 24.99 8.49 3.53
CA THR A 813 25.48 8.98 2.24
C THR A 813 25.00 8.11 1.08
N TYR A 814 25.04 8.68 -0.14
CA TYR A 814 24.49 8.08 -1.34
C TYR A 814 24.72 6.57 -1.44
N ALA A 815 23.65 5.84 -1.66
CA ALA A 815 23.61 4.43 -2.00
C ALA A 815 22.58 4.22 -3.12
N ASN A 816 22.70 3.16 -3.89
CA ASN A 816 21.73 2.89 -4.95
C ASN A 816 20.44 2.23 -4.41
N GLY A 817 19.43 2.07 -5.26
CA GLY A 817 18.12 1.53 -4.91
C GLY A 817 18.09 0.08 -4.39
N THR A 818 19.23 -0.64 -4.38
CA THR A 818 19.34 -2.00 -3.81
C THR A 818 19.89 -2.00 -2.39
N SER A 819 20.15 -0.83 -1.81
CA SER A 819 20.69 -0.70 -0.44
C SER A 819 19.55 -0.58 0.57
N ASN A 820 19.63 -1.40 1.61
CA ASN A 820 18.75 -1.35 2.77
C ASN A 820 19.60 -1.33 4.04
N TYR A 821 19.12 -0.64 5.07
CA TYR A 821 19.76 -0.55 6.38
C TYR A 821 18.76 -0.89 7.47
N VAL A 822 19.18 -1.74 8.41
CA VAL A 822 18.48 -1.93 9.68
C VAL A 822 19.13 -0.99 10.66
N VAL A 823 18.38 -0.05 11.21
CA VAL A 823 18.88 0.99 12.11
C VAL A 823 18.20 0.86 13.46
N ASN A 824 19.03 0.81 14.50
CA ASN A 824 18.61 0.85 15.91
C ASN A 824 19.34 2.01 16.59
N ASN A 825 18.61 3.05 16.95
CA ASN A 825 19.10 4.17 17.72
C ASN A 825 18.34 4.29 19.04
N GLN A 826 19.07 4.30 20.15
CA GLN A 826 18.50 4.34 21.49
C GLN A 826 19.14 5.46 22.30
N LEU A 827 18.30 6.25 22.96
CA LEU A 827 18.74 7.26 23.93
C LEU A 827 18.85 6.63 25.30
N MET A 828 19.97 6.82 25.97
CA MET A 828 20.21 6.41 27.36
C MET A 828 20.52 7.63 28.19
N ALA A 829 19.84 7.76 29.34
CA ALA A 829 20.05 8.83 30.31
C ALA A 829 20.61 8.26 31.62
N TYR A 830 21.55 8.95 32.20
CA TYR A 830 22.27 8.51 33.39
C TYR A 830 22.24 9.59 34.47
N GLY A 831 22.34 9.12 35.75
CA GLY A 831 22.56 9.96 36.91
C GLY A 831 24.02 10.39 37.08
N LEU A 832 24.28 11.08 38.18
CA LEU A 832 25.62 11.46 38.60
C LEU A 832 26.48 10.20 38.95
N PRO A 833 27.83 10.32 38.94
CA PRO A 833 28.71 9.26 39.44
C PRO A 833 28.37 8.89 40.89
N ASN A 834 28.33 7.58 41.20
CA ASN A 834 28.06 7.07 42.54
C ASN A 834 29.34 7.03 43.43
N PHE A 835 30.51 7.13 42.78
CA PHE A 835 31.82 7.15 43.44
C PHE A 835 32.61 8.39 43.09
N ASN A 836 33.45 8.89 44.01
CA ASN A 836 34.37 9.97 43.74
C ASN A 836 35.67 9.47 43.12
N LEU A 837 36.23 8.37 43.68
CA LEU A 837 37.45 7.75 43.16
C LEU A 837 37.28 6.23 43.17
N ASP A 838 37.17 5.68 41.96
CA ASP A 838 36.94 4.27 41.74
C ASP A 838 37.50 3.88 40.38
N ALA A 839 38.07 2.68 40.27
CA ALA A 839 38.55 2.11 39.02
C ALA A 839 38.08 0.66 38.90
N ALA A 840 37.88 0.18 37.70
CA ALA A 840 37.41 -1.18 37.43
C ALA A 840 38.30 -1.91 36.44
N VAL A 841 38.46 -3.22 36.61
CA VAL A 841 38.83 -4.13 35.52
C VAL A 841 37.55 -4.59 34.80
N VAL A 842 37.25 -4.00 33.67
CA VAL A 842 35.98 -4.30 33.02
C VAL A 842 36.05 -5.54 32.13
N ARG A 843 37.26 -5.89 31.62
CA ARG A 843 37.44 -7.01 30.69
C ARG A 843 38.91 -7.44 30.61
N ILE A 844 39.12 -8.74 30.42
CA ILE A 844 40.40 -9.29 29.97
C ILE A 844 40.20 -9.74 28.54
N LEU A 845 40.97 -9.16 27.60
CA LEU A 845 40.92 -9.49 26.19
C LEU A 845 41.78 -10.73 25.87
N LYS A 846 42.94 -10.81 26.57
CA LYS A 846 43.96 -11.92 26.46
C LYS A 846 44.61 -12.21 27.81
N PRO A 847 44.68 -13.50 28.20
CA PRO A 847 43.99 -14.64 27.62
C PRO A 847 42.51 -14.69 28.06
N ASN A 848 41.62 -15.16 27.18
CA ASN A 848 40.21 -15.32 27.51
C ASN A 848 39.55 -16.36 26.60
N THR A 849 39.08 -17.48 27.17
CA THR A 849 38.24 -18.47 26.48
C THR A 849 36.80 -18.50 26.96
N ASP A 850 36.44 -17.68 27.94
CA ASP A 850 35.11 -17.62 28.55
C ASP A 850 34.15 -16.81 27.66
N ASP A 851 34.67 -15.80 26.96
CA ASP A 851 33.91 -14.99 26.01
C ASP A 851 34.27 -15.35 24.57
N ALA A 852 33.29 -15.78 23.79
CA ALA A 852 33.48 -16.16 22.41
C ALA A 852 34.04 -15.03 21.53
N SER A 853 33.84 -13.78 21.92
CA SER A 853 34.40 -12.62 21.20
C SER A 853 35.92 -12.57 21.26
N GLU A 854 36.56 -13.20 22.24
CA GLU A 854 37.99 -13.10 22.51
C GLU A 854 38.79 -14.38 22.16
N ILE A 855 38.11 -15.50 21.85
CA ILE A 855 38.76 -16.82 21.78
C ILE A 855 39.81 -16.95 20.68
N ARG A 856 39.70 -16.18 19.59
CA ARG A 856 40.63 -16.25 18.44
C ARG A 856 42.02 -15.74 18.81
N PHE A 857 42.09 -14.72 19.60
CA PHE A 857 43.32 -14.04 20.00
C PHE A 857 43.71 -14.41 21.44
N ASN A 858 43.65 -15.69 21.73
CA ASN A 858 44.06 -16.26 23.03
C ASN A 858 45.41 -16.97 22.97
N PRO A 859 46.48 -16.24 22.75
CA PRO A 859 47.82 -16.82 22.81
C PRO A 859 48.35 -16.69 24.22
N ALA A 860 48.64 -17.80 24.82
CA ALA A 860 49.30 -17.80 26.15
C ALA A 860 50.74 -17.31 26.09
N CYS A 861 51.32 -17.13 24.92
CA CYS A 861 52.68 -16.64 24.79
C CYS A 861 52.81 -15.17 24.37
N THR A 862 51.68 -14.43 24.28
CA THR A 862 51.74 -12.99 24.08
C THR A 862 51.46 -12.27 25.42
N PHE A 863 51.72 -10.99 25.45
CA PHE A 863 51.42 -10.16 26.61
C PHE A 863 49.91 -10.13 26.86
N PRO A 864 49.45 -10.25 28.11
CA PRO A 864 48.06 -10.06 28.47
C PRO A 864 47.57 -8.67 28.11
N GLU A 865 46.32 -8.58 27.64
CA GLU A 865 45.65 -7.31 27.37
C GLU A 865 44.41 -7.22 28.26
N VAL A 866 44.28 -6.14 29.01
CA VAL A 866 43.21 -5.89 29.95
C VAL A 866 42.59 -4.51 29.71
N VAL A 867 41.30 -4.39 29.91
CA VAL A 867 40.62 -3.10 29.83
C VAL A 867 40.34 -2.59 31.22
N ILE A 868 40.91 -1.46 31.56
CA ILE A 868 40.62 -0.72 32.80
C ILE A 868 39.70 0.44 32.49
N GLN A 869 38.88 0.84 33.44
CA GLN A 869 37.95 1.96 33.32
C GLN A 869 37.98 2.82 34.58
N ASN A 870 37.89 4.14 34.39
CA ASN A 870 37.63 5.05 35.50
C ASN A 870 36.11 5.07 35.78
N THR A 871 35.70 4.55 36.92
CA THR A 871 34.33 4.45 37.41
C THR A 871 33.98 5.47 38.49
N GLY A 872 34.95 6.33 38.84
CA GLY A 872 34.81 7.46 39.77
C GLY A 872 34.77 8.83 39.06
N ALA A 873 34.18 9.82 39.70
CA ALA A 873 34.07 11.18 39.20
C ALA A 873 35.41 11.86 38.97
N THR A 874 36.42 11.50 39.78
CA THR A 874 37.78 12.07 39.70
C THR A 874 38.54 11.43 38.52
N THR A 875 39.20 12.24 37.70
CA THR A 875 40.06 11.73 36.65
C THR A 875 41.11 10.76 37.19
N LEU A 876 41.15 9.55 36.60
CA LEU A 876 42.13 8.54 36.97
C LEU A 876 43.46 8.84 36.26
N THR A 877 44.55 8.97 37.04
CA THR A 877 45.89 9.31 36.53
C THR A 877 46.94 8.24 36.77
N SER A 878 46.71 7.33 37.72
CA SER A 878 47.57 6.20 37.99
C SER A 878 46.79 5.03 38.62
N LEU A 879 47.23 3.79 38.39
CA LEU A 879 46.61 2.59 38.89
C LEU A 879 47.67 1.47 39.02
N ASP A 880 47.72 0.79 40.19
CA ASP A 880 48.56 -0.41 40.35
C ASP A 880 47.77 -1.63 39.87
N ILE A 881 48.39 -2.46 39.04
CA ILE A 881 47.83 -3.67 38.42
C ILE A 881 48.68 -4.86 38.84
N GLU A 882 48.10 -5.80 39.56
CA GLU A 882 48.69 -7.12 39.92
C GLU A 882 48.02 -8.17 38.99
N TYR A 883 48.80 -9.06 38.41
CA TYR A 883 48.33 -10.14 37.57
C TYR A 883 49.11 -11.43 37.73
N SER A 884 48.38 -12.55 37.65
CA SER A 884 49.00 -13.86 37.83
C SER A 884 48.22 -14.97 37.15
N VAL A 885 48.91 -16.05 36.81
CA VAL A 885 48.28 -17.34 36.52
C VAL A 885 48.04 -18.06 37.85
N GLU A 886 46.97 -18.84 37.99
CA GLU A 886 46.57 -19.53 39.21
C GLU A 886 47.72 -20.39 39.75
N GLY A 887 48.13 -20.09 40.98
CA GLY A 887 49.24 -20.77 41.66
C GLY A 887 50.65 -20.36 41.25
N GLY A 888 50.78 -19.38 40.33
CA GLY A 888 52.01 -18.71 39.95
C GLY A 888 52.35 -17.51 40.83
N ASP A 889 53.58 -17.01 40.72
CA ASP A 889 53.95 -15.76 41.41
C ASP A 889 53.31 -14.55 40.70
N PRO A 890 52.77 -13.56 41.45
CA PRO A 890 52.15 -12.37 40.85
C PRO A 890 53.19 -11.42 40.24
N GLU A 891 52.87 -10.87 39.07
CA GLU A 891 53.55 -9.74 38.46
C GLU A 891 52.84 -8.43 38.74
N ASN A 892 53.54 -7.30 38.67
CA ASN A 892 53.01 -5.99 38.99
C ASN A 892 53.33 -4.97 37.88
N TYR A 893 52.37 -4.14 37.58
CA TYR A 893 52.48 -3.04 36.62
C TYR A 893 51.79 -1.79 37.12
N THR A 894 52.43 -0.62 37.06
CA THR A 894 51.76 0.63 37.36
C THR A 894 51.40 1.35 36.09
N TRP A 895 50.08 1.46 35.84
CA TRP A 895 49.58 2.25 34.74
C TRP A 895 49.56 3.74 35.10
N VAL A 896 49.95 4.60 34.14
CA VAL A 896 49.94 6.05 34.25
C VAL A 896 49.28 6.64 32.98
N GLY A 897 48.27 7.46 33.15
CA GLY A 897 47.51 8.01 32.02
C GLY A 897 46.58 9.17 32.43
N SER A 898 45.47 9.33 31.72
CA SER A 898 44.41 10.30 32.07
C SER A 898 43.09 9.79 31.55
N LEU A 899 42.27 9.21 32.42
CA LEU A 899 40.95 8.74 32.10
C LEU A 899 39.89 9.55 32.84
N ALA A 900 39.06 10.24 32.07
CA ALA A 900 37.85 10.86 32.63
C ALA A 900 36.83 9.80 33.03
N PHE A 901 35.79 10.18 33.76
CA PHE A 901 34.71 9.31 34.17
C PHE A 901 34.13 8.48 33.00
N MET A 902 33.98 7.18 33.20
CA MET A 902 33.50 6.18 32.22
C MET A 902 34.41 6.01 30.97
N LYS A 903 35.60 6.61 30.95
CA LYS A 903 36.59 6.34 29.89
C LYS A 903 37.46 5.14 30.26
N SER A 904 37.84 4.36 29.26
CA SER A 904 38.60 3.12 29.40
C SER A 904 39.91 3.22 28.63
N ASP A 905 40.87 2.40 29.06
CA ASP A 905 42.13 2.17 28.34
C ASP A 905 42.43 0.68 28.23
N THR A 906 43.06 0.25 27.18
CA THR A 906 43.53 -1.12 26.99
C THR A 906 45.01 -1.19 27.34
N VAL A 907 45.28 -1.89 28.40
CA VAL A 907 46.65 -2.01 28.93
C VAL A 907 47.25 -3.34 28.54
N THR A 908 48.39 -3.31 27.85
CA THR A 908 49.23 -4.46 27.61
C THR A 908 50.14 -4.66 28.79
N LEU A 909 50.04 -5.82 29.45
CA LEU A 909 50.81 -6.13 30.65
C LEU A 909 52.11 -6.85 30.25
N PRO A 910 53.28 -6.42 30.76
CA PRO A 910 54.53 -7.09 30.45
C PRO A 910 54.60 -8.48 31.11
N VAL A 911 55.24 -9.45 30.41
CA VAL A 911 55.55 -10.76 30.94
C VAL A 911 57.01 -11.01 30.60
N ASP A 912 57.88 -11.05 31.59
CA ASP A 912 59.32 -11.10 31.39
C ASP A 912 59.83 -12.47 30.96
N GLU A 913 59.14 -13.55 31.39
CA GLU A 913 59.52 -14.92 31.06
C GLU A 913 58.33 -15.78 30.62
N LEU A 914 58.55 -16.62 29.61
CA LEU A 914 57.52 -17.56 29.12
C LEU A 914 57.11 -18.60 30.18
N SER A 915 57.95 -18.82 31.18
CA SER A 915 57.64 -19.66 32.36
C SER A 915 56.41 -19.22 33.11
N PHE A 916 56.01 -17.92 33.01
CA PHE A 916 54.75 -17.38 33.59
C PHE A 916 53.51 -18.17 33.10
N TRP A 917 53.51 -18.63 31.86
CA TRP A 917 52.41 -19.36 31.27
C TRP A 917 52.47 -20.88 31.39
N ILE A 918 53.62 -21.43 31.77
CA ILE A 918 53.87 -22.88 31.77
C ILE A 918 53.48 -23.51 33.08
N GLY A 919 52.49 -24.37 33.09
CA GLY A 919 51.99 -25.08 34.26
C GLY A 919 50.75 -25.90 33.99
N THR A 920 50.02 -26.29 35.03
CA THR A 920 48.72 -26.98 34.93
C THR A 920 47.57 -26.04 35.17
N ALA A 921 47.83 -24.74 35.31
CA ALA A 921 46.80 -23.72 35.53
C ALA A 921 46.13 -23.34 34.23
N ASP A 922 44.85 -23.04 34.30
CA ASP A 922 43.99 -22.65 33.16
C ASP A 922 43.25 -21.32 33.46
N ARG A 923 43.67 -20.61 34.53
CA ARG A 923 43.02 -19.34 34.92
C ARG A 923 44.06 -18.23 35.05
N PHE A 924 43.69 -17.05 34.57
CA PHE A 924 44.44 -15.81 34.64
C PHE A 924 43.63 -14.75 35.39
N THR A 925 44.21 -14.12 36.38
CA THR A 925 43.57 -13.11 37.25
C THR A 925 44.32 -11.79 37.17
N VAL A 926 43.56 -10.71 37.11
CA VAL A 926 44.04 -9.32 37.21
C VAL A 926 43.33 -8.65 38.35
N THR A 927 44.07 -7.96 39.20
CA THR A 927 43.57 -7.17 40.33
C THR A 927 44.20 -5.79 40.28
N ILE A 928 43.36 -4.74 40.44
CA ILE A 928 43.82 -3.34 40.50
C ILE A 928 43.72 -2.79 41.90
N SER A 929 44.54 -1.78 42.17
CA SER A 929 44.55 -1.10 43.48
C SER A 929 45.16 0.30 43.41
N ASN A 930 45.03 1.09 44.47
CA ASN A 930 45.65 2.40 44.63
C ASN A 930 45.34 3.40 43.50
N PRO A 931 44.05 3.61 43.07
CA PRO A 931 43.71 4.62 42.10
C PRO A 931 44.21 6.00 42.56
N ASN A 932 45.03 6.68 41.75
CA ASN A 932 45.67 7.95 42.10
C ASN A 932 46.48 7.88 43.43
N GLY A 933 46.95 6.70 43.86
CA GLY A 933 47.68 6.49 45.13
C GLY A 933 46.79 6.58 46.38
N GLN A 934 45.50 6.32 46.28
CA GLN A 934 44.51 6.35 47.36
C GLN A 934 43.70 5.02 47.38
N ASP A 935 42.89 4.88 48.45
CA ASP A 935 41.98 3.73 48.56
C ASP A 935 40.88 3.83 47.52
N ASP A 936 40.52 2.70 46.91
CA ASP A 936 39.40 2.52 45.95
C ASP A 936 38.07 2.45 46.73
N GLU A 937 37.05 3.23 46.28
CA GLU A 937 35.77 3.30 46.97
C GLU A 937 34.89 2.07 46.73
N TYR A 938 35.13 1.28 45.66
CA TYR A 938 34.32 0.09 45.39
C TYR A 938 35.16 -1.11 44.94
N SER A 939 35.69 -1.82 45.85
CA SER A 939 36.66 -2.91 45.62
C SER A 939 36.09 -4.18 44.96
N PHE A 940 34.76 -4.28 44.74
CA PHE A 940 34.12 -5.46 44.12
C PHE A 940 34.31 -5.53 42.59
N ASN A 941 34.73 -4.44 41.95
CA ASN A 941 35.06 -4.34 40.53
C ASN A 941 36.56 -4.38 40.25
N ASN A 942 37.38 -4.52 41.29
CA ASN A 942 38.85 -4.43 41.20
C ASN A 942 39.50 -5.68 40.64
N SER A 943 38.83 -6.82 40.58
CA SER A 943 39.42 -8.07 40.14
C SER A 943 38.58 -8.75 39.04
N TYR A 944 39.24 -9.27 38.03
CA TYR A 944 38.66 -10.07 36.98
C TYR A 944 39.49 -11.33 36.72
N THR A 945 38.82 -12.45 36.43
CA THR A 945 39.49 -13.73 36.18
C THR A 945 38.93 -14.36 34.92
N THR A 946 39.79 -14.84 34.02
CA THR A 946 39.40 -15.57 32.80
C THR A 946 40.07 -16.93 32.71
N SER A 947 39.46 -17.82 31.93
CA SER A 947 40.07 -19.11 31.61
C SER A 947 40.91 -18.98 30.32
N PHE A 948 41.88 -19.82 30.16
CA PHE A 948 42.65 -19.94 28.94
C PHE A 948 42.93 -21.43 28.61
N GLY A 949 43.19 -21.70 27.32
CA GLY A 949 43.42 -23.08 26.83
C GLY A 949 44.82 -23.57 27.07
N ASP A 950 45.02 -24.88 26.85
CA ASP A 950 46.33 -25.54 26.95
C ASP A 950 47.40 -24.87 26.05
N ILE A 951 48.56 -24.69 26.65
CA ILE A 951 49.72 -24.13 25.94
C ILE A 951 50.53 -25.25 25.32
N HIS A 952 50.73 -25.24 24.03
CA HIS A 952 51.56 -26.18 23.34
C HIS A 952 52.99 -25.68 23.32
N VAL A 953 53.83 -26.37 24.05
CA VAL A 953 55.29 -26.11 24.05
C VAL A 953 56.01 -27.06 23.08
N TYR A 954 56.70 -26.51 22.12
CA TYR A 954 57.49 -27.27 21.17
C TYR A 954 58.95 -27.30 21.63
N ALA A 955 59.59 -28.46 21.46
CA ALA A 955 61.00 -28.62 21.84
C ALA A 955 61.92 -27.79 20.92
N ASP A 956 63.06 -27.32 21.50
CA ASP A 956 64.09 -26.63 20.71
C ASP A 956 64.51 -27.40 19.48
N GLY A 957 64.63 -26.71 18.32
CA GLY A 957 65.04 -27.29 17.06
C GLY A 957 63.97 -28.10 16.34
N GLN A 958 62.74 -28.08 16.83
CA GLN A 958 61.63 -28.70 16.13
C GLN A 958 61.20 -27.85 14.90
N ILE A 959 60.96 -28.54 13.79
CA ILE A 959 60.53 -27.91 12.55
C ILE A 959 58.97 -27.77 12.60
N LEU A 960 58.46 -26.55 12.49
CA LEU A 960 57.05 -26.28 12.25
C LEU A 960 56.82 -26.11 10.75
N THR A 961 55.82 -26.75 10.22
CA THR A 961 55.48 -26.65 8.79
C THR A 961 54.09 -26.03 8.63
N VAL A 962 54.00 -24.89 7.94
CA VAL A 962 52.74 -24.35 7.47
C VAL A 962 52.35 -25.02 6.16
N GLN A 963 51.21 -25.66 6.13
CA GLN A 963 50.68 -26.31 4.95
C GLN A 963 49.50 -25.51 4.40
N LEU A 964 49.64 -24.92 3.20
CA LEU A 964 48.61 -24.18 2.49
C LEU A 964 48.26 -24.92 1.20
N LYS A 965 46.99 -25.30 1.04
CA LYS A 965 46.43 -25.86 -0.20
C LYS A 965 45.47 -24.86 -0.83
N THR A 966 45.84 -24.40 -2.02
CA THR A 966 45.02 -23.45 -2.77
C THR A 966 43.94 -24.15 -3.61
N ASN A 967 42.91 -23.43 -3.97
CA ASN A 967 41.87 -23.81 -4.93
C ASN A 967 42.17 -23.26 -6.35
N ASN A 968 41.15 -23.15 -7.22
CA ASN A 968 41.25 -22.58 -8.57
C ASN A 968 41.60 -21.07 -8.60
N TYR A 969 41.68 -20.41 -7.45
CA TYR A 969 41.94 -18.98 -7.28
C TYR A 969 43.12 -18.77 -6.33
N GLY A 970 44.24 -19.46 -6.58
CA GLY A 970 45.44 -19.45 -5.72
C GLY A 970 45.94 -18.04 -5.41
N HIS A 971 45.88 -17.13 -6.38
CA HIS A 971 46.26 -15.73 -6.21
C HIS A 971 45.49 -14.94 -5.14
N GLN A 972 44.39 -15.49 -4.62
CA GLN A 972 43.64 -14.94 -3.50
C GLN A 972 44.07 -15.48 -2.15
N SER A 973 45.02 -16.39 -2.12
CA SER A 973 45.52 -17.04 -0.90
C SER A 973 46.89 -16.53 -0.57
N SER A 974 47.07 -16.09 0.69
CA SER A 974 48.36 -15.67 1.24
C SER A 974 48.42 -15.98 2.72
N TYR A 975 49.58 -15.95 3.32
CA TYR A 975 49.74 -15.90 4.76
C TYR A 975 51.03 -15.18 5.14
N ILE A 976 51.05 -14.60 6.34
CA ILE A 976 52.18 -13.93 6.93
C ILE A 976 52.45 -14.55 8.30
N LEU A 977 53.72 -14.86 8.55
CA LEU A 977 54.20 -15.28 9.88
C LEU A 977 54.95 -14.11 10.51
N TYR A 978 54.46 -13.64 11.63
CA TYR A 978 55.03 -12.55 12.42
C TYR A 978 55.77 -13.09 13.65
N LYS A 979 56.79 -12.36 14.09
CA LYS A 979 57.33 -12.51 15.44
C LYS A 979 56.44 -11.77 16.46
N ASP A 980 56.71 -11.98 17.74
CA ASP A 980 56.04 -11.33 18.84
C ASP A 980 56.18 -9.79 18.88
N ASP A 981 57.26 -9.27 18.33
CA ASP A 981 57.46 -7.83 18.15
C ASP A 981 56.73 -7.23 16.94
N GLY A 982 55.90 -8.03 16.27
CA GLY A 982 55.11 -7.62 15.09
C GLY A 982 55.95 -7.58 13.79
N THR A 983 57.22 -7.93 13.82
CA THR A 983 58.03 -7.97 12.57
C THR A 983 57.66 -9.19 11.75
N VAL A 984 57.60 -9.03 10.41
CA VAL A 984 57.38 -10.12 9.47
C VAL A 984 58.58 -11.10 9.50
N TYR A 985 58.33 -12.35 9.84
CA TYR A 985 59.31 -13.42 9.75
C TYR A 985 59.28 -14.06 8.36
N TYR A 986 58.09 -14.28 7.80
CA TYR A 986 57.91 -14.87 6.50
C TYR A 986 56.56 -14.44 5.92
N GLU A 987 56.54 -14.28 4.59
CA GLU A 987 55.33 -13.98 3.84
C GLU A 987 55.24 -14.89 2.63
N ARG A 988 54.05 -15.42 2.38
CA ARG A 988 53.67 -16.11 1.16
C ARG A 988 52.49 -15.42 0.54
N ASP A 989 52.70 -14.96 -0.67
CA ASP A 989 51.72 -14.37 -1.55
C ASP A 989 51.77 -15.00 -2.96
N ASN A 990 50.91 -14.51 -3.87
CA ASN A 990 50.90 -14.90 -5.29
C ASN A 990 50.89 -16.43 -5.52
N CYS A 991 50.09 -17.14 -4.77
CA CYS A 991 50.03 -18.59 -4.84
C CYS A 991 49.43 -19.10 -6.15
N ASP A 992 49.93 -20.22 -6.68
CA ASP A 992 49.40 -20.91 -7.84
C ASP A 992 48.10 -21.64 -7.54
N ASN A 993 47.29 -21.84 -8.55
CA ASN A 993 46.00 -22.55 -8.42
C ASN A 993 46.23 -24.04 -8.11
N ASN A 994 45.34 -24.62 -7.29
CA ASN A 994 45.33 -26.05 -6.93
C ASN A 994 46.66 -26.62 -6.43
N THR A 995 47.48 -25.80 -5.81
CA THR A 995 48.82 -26.13 -5.35
C THR A 995 48.85 -26.35 -3.85
N LEU A 996 49.62 -27.37 -3.42
CA LEU A 996 49.88 -27.61 -2.00
C LEU A 996 51.30 -27.10 -1.69
N TYR A 997 51.38 -26.08 -0.86
CA TYR A 997 52.61 -25.54 -0.31
C TYR A 997 52.90 -26.18 1.05
N ASN A 998 54.17 -26.47 1.33
CA ASN A 998 54.65 -26.96 2.62
C ASN A 998 55.89 -26.15 2.99
N ASP A 999 55.70 -25.16 3.87
CA ASP A 999 56.74 -24.23 4.27
C ASP A 999 57.29 -24.59 5.64
N PRO A 1000 58.52 -25.19 5.73
CA PRO A 1000 59.15 -25.55 6.98
C PRO A 1000 59.88 -24.36 7.61
N PHE A 1001 59.66 -24.13 8.90
CA PHE A 1001 60.27 -23.05 9.68
C PHE A 1001 61.11 -23.64 10.83
N TYR A 1002 62.31 -23.14 10.93
CA TYR A 1002 63.19 -23.37 12.07
C TYR A 1002 63.08 -22.12 12.96
N LEU A 1003 62.15 -22.16 13.91
CA LEU A 1003 61.86 -21.02 14.76
C LEU A 1003 62.78 -21.03 16.01
N ASN A 1004 63.25 -19.86 16.39
CA ASN A 1004 63.92 -19.68 17.67
C ASN A 1004 62.89 -19.71 18.80
N PRO A 1005 63.29 -20.01 20.06
CA PRO A 1005 62.35 -19.81 21.20
C PRO A 1005 61.76 -18.42 21.19
N GLY A 1006 60.43 -18.36 21.31
CA GLY A 1006 59.66 -17.12 21.25
C GLY A 1006 58.22 -17.37 20.76
N CYS A 1007 57.41 -16.32 20.69
CA CYS A 1007 56.06 -16.35 20.19
C CYS A 1007 55.99 -15.95 18.71
N TYR A 1008 55.12 -16.59 17.97
CA TYR A 1008 54.89 -16.30 16.57
C TYR A 1008 53.37 -16.25 16.26
N LYS A 1009 52.98 -15.32 15.40
CA LYS A 1009 51.59 -15.19 14.98
C LYS A 1009 51.48 -15.51 13.49
N LEU A 1010 50.65 -16.47 13.14
CA LEU A 1010 50.30 -16.77 11.76
C LEU A 1010 49.00 -16.04 11.42
N GLN A 1011 49.05 -15.21 10.41
CA GLN A 1011 47.87 -14.46 9.94
C GLN A 1011 47.54 -14.82 8.50
#